data_7a6f1de75d911756cd82ea3e935219dc
#
_entry.id   7a6f1de75d911756cd82ea3e935219dc
#
_cell.length_a   1.000
_cell.length_b   1.000
_cell.length_c   1.000
_cell.angle_alpha   90.00
_cell.angle_beta   90.00
_cell.angle_gamma   90.00
#
_symmetry.space_group_name_H-M   'P 1'
#
loop_
_entity.id
_entity.type
_entity.pdbx_description
1 polymer ?
#
loop_
_entity_poly.entity_id
_entity_poly.type
_entity_poly.pdbx_seq_one_letter_code
_entity_poly.pdbx_strand_id
1 'polypeptide(L)'
;LNRAMLRLREHFAGNSHIASVLDRHNALLAQREETLAPNSEIKDHPEVAAALEQLAAGGREHVAQRILEATFTGLEQGVTAGFDAEARLFAESVCDPASGPAGITAFLEKRSSPLPCQPKAVPPYPGEQQLHELESSGNLLPVGASFFPGITPIPSHQYGWGVARSSVDGAPEHGDPNIAERKLVYPTPEPEAAEALIYVLASEVNFNDIWAITGIPVSPFDARESDVQVTGSGGVGLVVSLGAELVSEGRLSVGDLVTVYSGQSELMSPDQGLDPMAADFRIQGYERNDGCHGQFLAVQGPQLHPKLSSLTFEEAGSYGLTMGTIQRALFTTLNIETGKRLFVEGASTGTGYDCLRSATASGLSCLGMVSSDQRATRVTAAGGSPINRKDDRWKDIFTAVPDDPNEWQAWHEAGLPFVAAAEAAVGGNIDYAVSHAGENAFPRTFQLLGDNGVLAFYGASSGYRFTFLGKPGASSPATMFRRAGLRPGQTILIVYGPGAEDGIVDNVAIEAIEVACQNGGQVAVLVDTIAQREFVSSLGFGPRVRGVVSIEEIAKRLGDDFMPPGPFPGMPDPFTESLAFREAVREFSDKTLKPIGSAIAPALRNTLDKRGLPDIVFERRGRDGLALASALVKPNTGRVVYAEDLEGQCFSFYAPQVWTRQRRVLMPTAEIRGTHLNTSREFAEMQEQIASGLLAVLPPTPVTMEELPEAHQAMWENRHQGANYVAVHALPREGLKTKDELYRAWALRDAAERGEQITQVETGSAGALR
;
A
#
# COMPACT_ATOMS: atom_id res chain seq x y z
N LEU A 1 -28.22 -20.99 -11.42
CA LEU A 1 -27.87 -21.52 -10.09
C LEU A 1 -28.24 -23.02 -10.00
N ASN A 2 -29.50 -23.41 -10.22
CA ASN A 2 -29.95 -24.81 -10.13
C ASN A 2 -29.18 -25.77 -11.06
N ARG A 3 -28.85 -25.40 -12.30
CA ARG A 3 -28.00 -26.19 -13.20
C ARG A 3 -26.53 -26.27 -12.72
N ALA A 4 -25.99 -25.22 -12.12
CA ALA A 4 -24.64 -25.23 -11.52
C ALA A 4 -24.62 -26.10 -10.26
N MET A 5 -25.66 -26.04 -9.43
CA MET A 5 -25.82 -26.88 -8.24
C MET A 5 -26.02 -28.35 -8.58
N LEU A 6 -26.80 -28.66 -9.63
CA LEU A 6 -26.92 -30.03 -10.16
C LEU A 6 -25.57 -30.57 -10.66
N ARG A 7 -24.80 -29.79 -11.42
CA ARG A 7 -23.45 -30.19 -11.87
C ARG A 7 -22.46 -30.35 -10.72
N LEU A 8 -22.55 -29.51 -9.68
CA LEU A 8 -21.76 -29.67 -8.46
C LEU A 8 -22.15 -30.96 -7.72
N ARG A 9 -23.45 -31.28 -7.60
CA ARG A 9 -23.90 -32.55 -7.04
C ARG A 9 -23.42 -33.78 -7.82
N GLU A 10 -23.48 -33.72 -9.14
CA GLU A 10 -22.98 -34.80 -10.00
C GLU A 10 -21.47 -34.96 -9.89
N HIS A 11 -20.73 -33.87 -9.84
CA HIS A 11 -19.27 -33.87 -9.75
C HIS A 11 -18.75 -34.35 -8.39
N PHE A 12 -19.49 -34.08 -7.32
CA PHE A 12 -19.11 -34.44 -5.94
C PHE A 12 -19.98 -35.57 -5.34
N ALA A 13 -20.67 -36.34 -6.16
CA ALA A 13 -21.59 -37.42 -5.73
C ALA A 13 -20.94 -38.45 -4.78
N GLY A 14 -19.60 -38.59 -4.80
CA GLY A 14 -18.86 -39.46 -3.88
C GLY A 14 -18.37 -38.80 -2.58
N ASN A 15 -18.60 -37.48 -2.37
CA ASN A 15 -18.14 -36.76 -1.19
C ASN A 15 -19.29 -36.41 -0.25
N SER A 16 -19.48 -37.25 0.78
CA SER A 16 -20.57 -37.12 1.76
C SER A 16 -20.57 -35.77 2.52
N HIS A 17 -19.40 -35.14 2.70
CA HIS A 17 -19.30 -33.84 3.38
C HIS A 17 -19.86 -32.73 2.48
N ILE A 18 -19.50 -32.70 1.21
CA ILE A 18 -20.00 -31.71 0.25
C ILE A 18 -21.48 -31.88 0.00
N ALA A 19 -21.97 -33.13 -0.13
CA ALA A 19 -23.42 -33.43 -0.24
C ALA A 19 -24.17 -32.87 0.97
N SER A 20 -23.67 -33.07 2.19
CA SER A 20 -24.28 -32.56 3.43
C SER A 20 -24.30 -31.05 3.52
N VAL A 21 -23.26 -30.35 3.01
CA VAL A 21 -23.20 -28.88 2.93
C VAL A 21 -24.22 -28.35 1.93
N LEU A 22 -24.34 -28.99 0.76
CA LEU A 22 -25.31 -28.62 -0.27
C LEU A 22 -26.76 -28.84 0.21
N ASP A 23 -27.02 -29.92 0.94
CA ASP A 23 -28.35 -30.21 1.49
C ASP A 23 -28.75 -29.25 2.61
N ARG A 24 -27.78 -28.83 3.47
CA ARG A 24 -28.00 -27.76 4.45
C ARG A 24 -28.26 -26.41 3.79
N HIS A 25 -27.55 -26.09 2.73
CA HIS A 25 -27.76 -24.83 1.99
C HIS A 25 -29.14 -24.79 1.35
N ASN A 26 -29.59 -25.92 0.73
CA ASN A 26 -30.93 -26.01 0.17
C ASN A 26 -32.04 -25.95 1.23
N ALA A 27 -31.81 -26.55 2.42
CA ALA A 27 -32.74 -26.45 3.55
C ALA A 27 -32.84 -25.00 4.08
N LEU A 28 -31.72 -24.26 4.13
CA LEU A 28 -31.69 -22.84 4.50
C LEU A 28 -32.39 -21.95 3.46
N LEU A 29 -32.27 -22.26 2.17
CA LEU A 29 -32.97 -21.54 1.11
C LEU A 29 -34.48 -21.80 1.19
N ALA A 30 -34.91 -23.06 1.40
CA ALA A 30 -36.32 -23.40 1.58
C ALA A 30 -36.93 -22.72 2.84
N GLN A 31 -36.18 -22.67 3.94
CA GLN A 31 -36.59 -21.97 5.15
C GLN A 31 -36.71 -20.45 4.96
N ARG A 32 -35.86 -19.87 4.09
CA ARG A 32 -35.96 -18.44 3.69
C ARG A 32 -37.19 -18.18 2.81
N GLU A 33 -37.56 -19.09 1.94
CA GLU A 33 -38.79 -18.97 1.14
C GLU A 33 -40.05 -18.98 2.01
N GLU A 34 -40.09 -19.80 3.09
CA GLU A 34 -41.19 -19.78 4.07
C GLU A 34 -41.23 -18.52 4.93
N THR A 35 -40.10 -17.89 5.21
CA THR A 35 -40.03 -16.69 6.07
C THR A 35 -40.21 -15.37 5.34
N LEU A 36 -39.97 -15.32 4.03
CA LEU A 36 -40.21 -14.14 3.19
C LEU A 36 -41.54 -14.32 2.44
N ALA A 37 -42.67 -14.10 3.14
CA ALA A 37 -43.95 -13.99 2.48
C ALA A 37 -43.90 -12.86 1.42
N PRO A 38 -44.46 -13.10 0.20
CA PRO A 38 -44.52 -12.09 -0.84
C PRO A 38 -45.15 -10.81 -0.32
N ASN A 39 -44.46 -9.69 -0.49
CA ASN A 39 -44.94 -8.36 -0.06
C ASN A 39 -44.99 -7.42 -1.27
N SER A 40 -46.16 -7.29 -1.85
CA SER A 40 -46.42 -6.43 -3.01
C SER A 40 -46.43 -4.94 -2.68
N GLU A 41 -46.52 -4.54 -1.39
CA GLU A 41 -46.62 -3.15 -0.97
C GLU A 41 -45.24 -2.45 -0.97
N ILE A 42 -44.13 -3.18 -1.04
CA ILE A 42 -42.77 -2.62 -1.01
C ILE A 42 -42.50 -1.74 -2.24
N LYS A 43 -43.09 -2.04 -3.41
CA LYS A 43 -42.89 -1.23 -4.62
C LYS A 43 -43.34 0.22 -4.46
N ASP A 44 -44.38 0.45 -3.67
CA ASP A 44 -44.98 1.75 -3.48
C ASP A 44 -44.40 2.50 -2.25
N HIS A 45 -43.36 1.94 -1.61
CA HIS A 45 -42.74 2.58 -0.47
C HIS A 45 -41.97 3.83 -0.89
N PRO A 46 -42.12 4.97 -0.20
CA PRO A 46 -41.47 6.24 -0.58
C PRO A 46 -39.94 6.16 -0.70
N GLU A 47 -39.29 5.36 0.13
CA GLU A 47 -37.81 5.15 0.08
C GLU A 47 -37.38 4.37 -1.16
N VAL A 48 -38.22 3.47 -1.68
CA VAL A 48 -37.94 2.75 -2.94
C VAL A 48 -38.07 3.70 -4.13
N ALA A 49 -39.08 4.58 -4.12
CA ALA A 49 -39.25 5.61 -5.14
C ALA A 49 -38.06 6.60 -5.14
N ALA A 50 -37.59 7.04 -3.97
CA ALA A 50 -36.44 7.92 -3.83
C ALA A 50 -35.13 7.25 -4.29
N ALA A 51 -34.93 5.96 -3.97
CA ALA A 51 -33.77 5.20 -4.43
C ALA A 51 -33.78 5.03 -5.97
N LEU A 52 -34.97 4.83 -6.56
CA LEU A 52 -35.16 4.78 -8.01
C LEU A 52 -34.80 6.09 -8.71
N GLU A 53 -35.24 7.22 -8.17
CA GLU A 53 -34.89 8.54 -8.69
C GLU A 53 -33.38 8.78 -8.63
N GLN A 54 -32.72 8.38 -7.53
CA GLN A 54 -31.27 8.49 -7.38
C GLN A 54 -30.50 7.64 -8.39
N LEU A 55 -30.96 6.41 -8.66
CA LEU A 55 -30.35 5.53 -9.65
C LEU A 55 -30.59 6.01 -11.08
N ALA A 56 -31.75 6.57 -11.38
CA ALA A 56 -32.08 7.19 -12.66
C ALA A 56 -31.22 8.44 -12.93
N ALA A 57 -31.01 9.28 -11.92
CA ALA A 57 -30.12 10.44 -12.01
C ALA A 57 -28.65 10.07 -12.30
N GLY A 58 -28.22 8.85 -11.99
CA GLY A 58 -26.88 8.33 -12.27
C GLY A 58 -26.66 7.79 -13.70
N GLY A 59 -27.62 7.94 -14.64
CA GLY A 59 -27.48 7.48 -16.03
C GLY A 59 -27.48 5.95 -16.22
N ARG A 60 -27.77 5.19 -15.17
CA ARG A 60 -27.87 3.70 -15.18
C ARG A 60 -29.31 3.22 -15.03
N GLU A 61 -30.26 4.02 -15.47
CA GLU A 61 -31.70 3.79 -15.27
C GLU A 61 -32.13 2.37 -15.71
N HIS A 62 -31.75 1.94 -16.89
CA HIS A 62 -32.13 0.64 -17.43
C HIS A 62 -31.50 -0.55 -16.71
N VAL A 63 -30.24 -0.42 -16.21
CA VAL A 63 -29.59 -1.46 -15.40
C VAL A 63 -30.22 -1.50 -14.00
N ALA A 64 -30.45 -0.35 -13.41
CA ALA A 64 -31.11 -0.20 -12.13
C ALA A 64 -32.54 -0.75 -12.15
N GLN A 65 -33.30 -0.48 -13.20
CA GLN A 65 -34.65 -1.02 -13.41
C GLN A 65 -34.64 -2.56 -13.47
N ARG A 66 -33.67 -3.17 -14.17
CA ARG A 66 -33.54 -4.62 -14.24
C ARG A 66 -33.21 -5.27 -12.89
N ILE A 67 -32.31 -4.67 -12.13
CA ILE A 67 -31.97 -5.13 -10.76
C ILE A 67 -33.21 -5.08 -9.87
N LEU A 68 -33.96 -4.00 -9.94
CA LEU A 68 -35.19 -3.83 -9.15
C LEU A 68 -36.29 -4.78 -9.61
N GLU A 69 -36.45 -5.04 -10.91
CA GLU A 69 -37.38 -6.03 -11.42
C GLU A 69 -37.08 -7.43 -10.86
N ALA A 70 -35.81 -7.83 -10.84
CA ALA A 70 -35.41 -9.11 -10.21
C ALA A 70 -35.72 -9.14 -8.71
N THR A 71 -35.39 -8.05 -8.02
CA THR A 71 -35.62 -7.92 -6.58
C THR A 71 -37.11 -7.97 -6.24
N PHE A 72 -37.95 -7.20 -6.95
CA PHE A 72 -39.39 -7.19 -6.74
C PHE A 72 -40.04 -8.52 -7.13
N THR A 73 -39.57 -9.17 -8.19
CA THR A 73 -40.02 -10.52 -8.53
C THR A 73 -39.74 -11.47 -7.39
N GLY A 74 -38.59 -11.40 -6.75
CA GLY A 74 -38.25 -12.19 -5.57
C GLY A 74 -39.13 -11.90 -4.36
N LEU A 75 -39.42 -10.62 -4.14
CA LEU A 75 -40.30 -10.18 -3.02
C LEU A 75 -41.77 -10.54 -3.24
N GLU A 76 -42.25 -10.51 -4.49
CA GLU A 76 -43.67 -10.80 -4.82
C GLU A 76 -43.96 -12.29 -5.07
N GLN A 77 -43.02 -13.03 -5.62
CA GLN A 77 -43.23 -14.40 -6.12
C GLN A 77 -42.32 -15.42 -5.45
N GLY A 78 -41.50 -15.01 -4.50
CA GLY A 78 -40.53 -15.84 -3.76
C GLY A 78 -39.11 -15.79 -4.36
N VAL A 79 -38.15 -16.23 -3.54
CA VAL A 79 -36.70 -16.10 -3.81
C VAL A 79 -36.27 -16.82 -5.10
N THR A 80 -36.86 -17.97 -5.41
CA THR A 80 -36.55 -18.73 -6.64
C THR A 80 -36.95 -17.96 -7.89
N ALA A 81 -38.16 -17.35 -7.89
CA ALA A 81 -38.61 -16.51 -8.98
C ALA A 81 -37.74 -15.26 -9.16
N GLY A 82 -37.25 -14.67 -8.06
CA GLY A 82 -36.29 -13.59 -8.08
C GLY A 82 -34.96 -13.94 -8.75
N PHE A 83 -34.40 -15.10 -8.43
CA PHE A 83 -33.18 -15.60 -9.07
C PHE A 83 -33.34 -15.94 -10.56
N ASP A 84 -34.50 -16.49 -10.95
CA ASP A 84 -34.78 -16.74 -12.35
C ASP A 84 -34.95 -15.43 -13.14
N ALA A 85 -35.58 -14.42 -12.55
CA ALA A 85 -35.66 -13.08 -13.10
C ALA A 85 -34.28 -12.43 -13.21
N GLU A 86 -33.41 -12.50 -12.16
CA GLU A 86 -32.06 -12.02 -12.16
C GLU A 86 -31.24 -12.63 -13.30
N ALA A 87 -31.28 -13.97 -13.46
CA ALA A 87 -30.53 -14.65 -14.50
C ALA A 87 -30.99 -14.23 -15.91
N ARG A 88 -32.31 -14.04 -16.14
CA ARG A 88 -32.86 -13.55 -17.40
C ARG A 88 -32.43 -12.11 -17.67
N LEU A 89 -32.63 -11.23 -16.71
CA LEU A 89 -32.33 -9.79 -16.85
C LEU A 89 -30.83 -9.51 -16.96
N PHE A 90 -30.00 -10.34 -16.34
CA PHE A 90 -28.54 -10.31 -16.53
C PHE A 90 -28.17 -10.71 -17.97
N ALA A 91 -28.75 -11.79 -18.49
CA ALA A 91 -28.51 -12.19 -19.87
C ALA A 91 -28.98 -11.11 -20.88
N GLU A 92 -30.12 -10.49 -20.64
CA GLU A 92 -30.59 -9.35 -21.43
C GLU A 92 -29.65 -8.17 -21.37
N SER A 93 -29.08 -7.87 -20.19
CA SER A 93 -28.11 -6.78 -20.02
C SER A 93 -26.79 -7.05 -20.74
N VAL A 94 -26.31 -8.29 -20.72
CA VAL A 94 -25.11 -8.72 -21.46
C VAL A 94 -25.30 -8.64 -22.97
N CYS A 95 -26.51 -8.96 -23.44
CA CYS A 95 -26.83 -8.93 -24.88
C CYS A 95 -27.32 -7.57 -25.39
N ASP A 96 -27.50 -6.59 -24.52
CA ASP A 96 -27.92 -5.26 -24.89
C ASP A 96 -26.82 -4.53 -25.69
N PRO A 97 -27.08 -4.17 -26.97
CA PRO A 97 -26.06 -3.53 -27.82
C PRO A 97 -25.54 -2.21 -27.26
N ALA A 98 -26.31 -1.52 -26.42
CA ALA A 98 -25.96 -0.21 -25.86
C ALA A 98 -25.05 -0.31 -24.63
N SER A 99 -25.11 -1.42 -23.87
CA SER A 99 -24.40 -1.53 -22.60
C SER A 99 -23.55 -2.80 -22.45
N GLY A 100 -24.05 -3.94 -22.87
CA GLY A 100 -23.43 -5.23 -22.62
C GLY A 100 -22.08 -5.42 -23.29
N PRO A 101 -21.96 -5.31 -24.64
CA PRO A 101 -20.70 -5.50 -25.34
C PRO A 101 -19.65 -4.48 -24.91
N ALA A 102 -20.02 -3.21 -24.70
CA ALA A 102 -19.12 -2.17 -24.26
C ALA A 102 -18.57 -2.41 -22.85
N GLY A 103 -19.41 -2.84 -21.91
CA GLY A 103 -18.99 -3.18 -20.54
C GLY A 103 -18.09 -4.40 -20.49
N ILE A 104 -18.40 -5.45 -21.26
CA ILE A 104 -17.58 -6.67 -21.36
C ILE A 104 -16.22 -6.33 -22.01
N THR A 105 -16.21 -5.56 -23.09
CA THR A 105 -14.97 -5.13 -23.76
C THR A 105 -14.10 -4.31 -22.81
N ALA A 106 -14.68 -3.33 -22.11
CA ALA A 106 -13.96 -2.54 -21.11
C ALA A 106 -13.39 -3.40 -19.98
N PHE A 107 -14.14 -4.40 -19.49
CA PHE A 107 -13.66 -5.34 -18.48
C PHE A 107 -12.52 -6.22 -19.00
N LEU A 108 -12.63 -6.74 -20.22
CA LEU A 108 -11.59 -7.57 -20.84
C LEU A 108 -10.33 -6.77 -21.16
N GLU A 109 -10.47 -5.53 -21.57
CA GLU A 109 -9.37 -4.61 -21.88
C GLU A 109 -8.81 -3.90 -20.64
N LYS A 110 -9.39 -4.13 -19.44
CA LYS A 110 -9.01 -3.48 -18.18
C LYS A 110 -8.98 -1.95 -18.24
N ARG A 111 -9.83 -1.37 -19.05
CA ARG A 111 -10.05 0.07 -19.10
C ARG A 111 -11.33 0.43 -18.35
N SER A 112 -11.47 1.69 -17.97
CA SER A 112 -12.73 2.20 -17.43
C SER A 112 -13.87 1.94 -18.41
N SER A 113 -15.02 1.46 -17.90
CA SER A 113 -16.19 1.20 -18.75
C SER A 113 -16.58 2.47 -19.50
N PRO A 114 -16.79 2.41 -20.83
CA PRO A 114 -17.32 3.53 -21.59
C PRO A 114 -18.83 3.72 -21.40
N LEU A 115 -19.45 3.01 -20.47
CA LEU A 115 -20.80 3.35 -20.03
C LEU A 115 -20.76 4.80 -19.59
N PRO A 116 -21.61 5.67 -20.10
CA PRO A 116 -21.66 7.04 -19.67
C PRO A 116 -22.11 7.05 -18.20
N CYS A 117 -21.13 6.88 -17.29
CA CYS A 117 -21.25 7.56 -16.03
C CYS A 117 -21.29 9.04 -16.43
N GLN A 118 -22.45 9.65 -16.41
CA GLN A 118 -22.43 11.09 -16.24
C GLN A 118 -21.57 11.29 -14.99
N PRO A 119 -20.44 12.01 -15.09
CA PRO A 119 -19.70 12.35 -13.89
C PRO A 119 -20.76 12.91 -12.95
N LYS A 120 -20.81 12.44 -11.69
CA LYS A 120 -21.53 13.17 -10.65
C LYS A 120 -21.11 14.59 -10.86
N ALA A 121 -22.06 15.51 -11.14
CA ALA A 121 -21.74 16.91 -11.33
C ALA A 121 -21.00 17.30 -10.05
N VAL A 122 -19.67 17.38 -10.14
CA VAL A 122 -18.84 17.80 -9.01
C VAL A 122 -19.28 19.23 -8.79
N PRO A 123 -19.71 19.61 -7.58
CA PRO A 123 -20.05 20.98 -7.31
C PRO A 123 -18.85 21.83 -7.76
N PRO A 124 -19.02 22.87 -8.55
CA PRO A 124 -17.92 23.73 -8.90
C PRO A 124 -17.26 24.22 -7.61
N TYR A 125 -15.94 24.33 -7.62
CA TYR A 125 -15.20 24.89 -6.49
C TYR A 125 -15.87 26.22 -6.09
N PRO A 126 -16.21 26.44 -4.80
CA PRO A 126 -17.00 27.58 -4.40
C PRO A 126 -16.28 28.89 -4.76
N GLY A 127 -16.96 29.76 -5.51
CA GLY A 127 -16.49 31.12 -5.73
C GLY A 127 -16.50 31.93 -4.43
N GLU A 128 -15.86 33.12 -4.44
CA GLU A 128 -15.72 33.97 -3.24
C GLU A 128 -17.05 34.25 -2.52
N GLN A 129 -18.12 34.52 -3.27
CA GLN A 129 -19.44 34.77 -2.69
C GLN A 129 -19.99 33.54 -1.98
N GLN A 130 -19.89 32.38 -2.61
CA GLN A 130 -20.37 31.11 -2.02
C GLN A 130 -19.51 30.73 -0.82
N LEU A 131 -18.21 30.96 -0.85
CA LEU A 131 -17.30 30.76 0.29
C LEU A 131 -17.75 31.60 1.49
N HIS A 132 -18.01 32.89 1.28
CA HIS A 132 -18.51 33.78 2.32
C HIS A 132 -19.89 33.35 2.86
N GLU A 133 -20.79 32.85 2.00
CA GLU A 133 -22.08 32.30 2.41
C GLU A 133 -21.93 31.03 3.26
N LEU A 134 -21.01 30.14 2.89
CA LEU A 134 -20.72 28.93 3.68
C LEU A 134 -20.16 29.27 5.06
N GLU A 135 -19.19 30.20 5.14
CA GLU A 135 -18.62 30.63 6.42
C GLU A 135 -19.65 31.33 7.31
N SER A 136 -20.41 32.30 6.75
CA SER A 136 -21.38 33.07 7.49
C SER A 136 -22.57 32.24 7.98
N SER A 137 -22.94 31.17 7.29
CA SER A 137 -24.00 30.25 7.68
C SER A 137 -23.56 29.16 8.67
N GLY A 138 -22.25 29.05 8.97
CA GLY A 138 -21.67 27.95 9.74
C GLY A 138 -21.56 26.63 9.00
N ASN A 139 -21.74 26.61 7.67
CA ASN A 139 -21.58 25.46 6.81
C ASN A 139 -20.13 25.23 6.36
N LEU A 140 -19.22 26.06 6.81
CA LEU A 140 -17.77 25.92 6.71
C LEU A 140 -17.15 26.53 7.98
N LEU A 141 -16.51 25.71 8.79
CA LEU A 141 -15.89 26.19 10.03
C LEU A 141 -14.51 26.77 9.76
N PRO A 142 -14.12 27.85 10.46
CA PRO A 142 -12.75 28.34 10.43
C PRO A 142 -11.74 27.23 10.76
N VAL A 143 -10.54 27.30 10.19
CA VAL A 143 -9.45 26.41 10.59
C VAL A 143 -9.14 26.66 12.07
N GLY A 144 -8.99 25.61 12.84
CA GLY A 144 -8.75 25.71 14.28
C GLY A 144 -9.99 25.90 15.16
N ALA A 145 -11.20 25.91 14.60
CA ALA A 145 -12.42 26.08 15.37
C ALA A 145 -12.56 25.04 16.49
N SER A 146 -13.20 25.44 17.59
CA SER A 146 -13.64 24.51 18.64
C SER A 146 -14.78 23.62 18.09
N PHE A 147 -14.70 22.33 18.33
CA PHE A 147 -15.74 21.39 17.92
C PHE A 147 -16.15 20.47 19.08
N PHE A 148 -17.39 20.59 19.51
CA PHE A 148 -17.95 19.79 20.60
C PHE A 148 -18.88 18.72 20.00
N PRO A 149 -18.47 17.45 19.93
CA PRO A 149 -19.29 16.38 19.36
C PRO A 149 -20.69 16.30 19.99
N GLY A 150 -21.72 16.22 19.15
CA GLY A 150 -23.12 16.21 19.58
C GLY A 150 -23.70 17.59 19.94
N ILE A 151 -22.90 18.66 19.94
CA ILE A 151 -23.31 20.05 20.20
C ILE A 151 -23.06 20.90 18.95
N THR A 152 -21.82 20.91 18.44
CA THR A 152 -21.49 21.68 17.24
C THR A 152 -22.01 20.93 16.00
N PRO A 153 -22.82 21.57 15.14
CA PRO A 153 -23.27 20.95 13.90
C PRO A 153 -22.09 20.60 12.99
N ILE A 154 -22.16 19.44 12.32
CA ILE A 154 -21.20 19.07 11.30
C ILE A 154 -21.43 19.97 10.08
N PRO A 155 -20.42 20.74 9.61
CA PRO A 155 -20.58 21.63 8.46
C PRO A 155 -20.70 20.83 7.16
N SER A 156 -21.40 21.38 6.16
CA SER A 156 -21.54 20.73 4.85
C SER A 156 -20.25 20.74 4.03
N HIS A 157 -19.34 21.69 4.29
CA HIS A 157 -18.05 21.85 3.65
C HIS A 157 -16.94 22.00 4.68
N GLN A 158 -15.73 21.74 4.24
CA GLN A 158 -14.54 21.79 5.08
C GLN A 158 -13.34 22.35 4.33
N TYR A 159 -12.36 22.84 5.08
CA TYR A 159 -11.02 23.12 4.58
C TYR A 159 -10.14 21.87 4.63
N GLY A 160 -9.24 21.76 3.65
CA GLY A 160 -8.15 20.80 3.64
C GLY A 160 -6.98 21.30 2.80
N TRP A 161 -5.85 20.61 2.89
CA TRP A 161 -4.64 20.91 2.14
C TRP A 161 -4.25 19.73 1.25
N GLY A 162 -3.84 20.05 0.04
CA GLY A 162 -3.50 19.05 -0.96
C GLY A 162 -3.46 19.63 -2.35
N VAL A 163 -3.77 18.83 -3.36
CA VAL A 163 -3.78 19.20 -4.76
C VAL A 163 -5.15 19.01 -5.39
N ALA A 164 -5.42 19.73 -6.48
CA ALA A 164 -6.65 19.60 -7.24
C ALA A 164 -6.32 19.49 -8.73
N ARG A 165 -7.25 18.94 -9.51
CA ARG A 165 -7.14 18.97 -10.97
C ARG A 165 -7.11 20.41 -11.47
N SER A 166 -6.33 20.67 -12.53
CA SER A 166 -6.22 22.01 -13.12
C SER A 166 -7.58 22.56 -13.62
N SER A 167 -8.54 21.69 -13.88
CA SER A 167 -9.92 22.08 -14.24
C SER A 167 -10.69 22.76 -13.11
N VAL A 168 -10.25 22.59 -11.87
CA VAL A 168 -10.93 23.14 -10.67
C VAL A 168 -10.64 24.62 -10.50
N ASP A 169 -9.36 25.01 -10.58
CA ASP A 169 -8.92 26.38 -10.26
C ASP A 169 -7.85 26.93 -11.21
N GLY A 170 -7.45 26.17 -12.24
CA GLY A 170 -6.43 26.55 -13.21
C GLY A 170 -4.99 26.44 -12.73
N ALA A 171 -4.77 26.06 -11.46
CA ALA A 171 -3.44 25.83 -10.92
C ALA A 171 -2.86 24.46 -11.36
N PRO A 172 -1.53 24.26 -11.31
CA PRO A 172 -0.93 22.97 -11.65
C PRO A 172 -1.47 21.82 -10.76
N GLU A 173 -1.77 20.67 -11.37
CA GLU A 173 -2.21 19.48 -10.65
C GLU A 173 -1.10 18.93 -9.75
N HIS A 174 0.14 19.01 -10.21
CA HIS A 174 1.33 18.50 -9.52
C HIS A 174 2.50 19.45 -9.69
N GLY A 175 3.45 19.37 -8.77
CA GLY A 175 4.67 20.17 -8.79
C GLY A 175 5.33 20.20 -7.43
N ASP A 176 6.30 21.09 -7.26
CA ASP A 176 6.87 21.36 -5.94
C ASP A 176 5.78 21.77 -4.95
N PRO A 177 5.88 21.40 -3.66
CA PRO A 177 4.83 21.68 -2.68
C PRO A 177 4.37 23.13 -2.64
N ASN A 178 5.27 24.09 -2.63
CA ASN A 178 4.92 25.54 -2.65
C ASN A 178 4.20 26.01 -3.92
N ILE A 179 4.17 25.19 -4.98
CA ILE A 179 3.53 25.52 -6.27
C ILE A 179 2.18 24.80 -6.39
N ALA A 180 2.14 23.51 -6.07
CA ALA A 180 1.01 22.66 -6.34
C ALA A 180 0.08 22.46 -5.12
N GLU A 181 0.63 22.43 -3.90
CA GLU A 181 -0.16 22.29 -2.71
C GLU A 181 -0.88 23.57 -2.34
N ARG A 182 -2.15 23.45 -1.99
CA ARG A 182 -2.98 24.61 -1.64
C ARG A 182 -4.12 24.26 -0.71
N LYS A 183 -4.67 25.29 -0.08
CA LYS A 183 -5.89 25.21 0.70
C LYS A 183 -7.08 24.95 -0.21
N LEU A 184 -7.83 23.93 0.09
CA LEU A 184 -8.99 23.47 -0.65
C LEU A 184 -10.26 23.65 0.17
N VAL A 185 -11.39 23.82 -0.50
CA VAL A 185 -12.72 23.73 0.10
C VAL A 185 -13.49 22.64 -0.64
N TYR A 186 -14.02 21.69 0.11
CA TYR A 186 -14.73 20.54 -0.47
C TYR A 186 -15.79 20.02 0.51
N PRO A 187 -16.75 19.20 0.03
CA PRO A 187 -17.80 18.66 0.88
C PRO A 187 -17.24 17.85 2.06
N THR A 188 -17.80 18.05 3.25
CA THR A 188 -17.53 17.17 4.39
C THR A 188 -18.07 15.77 4.07
N PRO A 189 -17.26 14.69 4.19
CA PRO A 189 -17.72 13.36 3.87
C PRO A 189 -18.77 12.86 4.88
N GLU A 190 -19.74 12.09 4.40
CA GLU A 190 -20.63 11.33 5.25
C GLU A 190 -20.05 9.93 5.48
N PRO A 191 -20.01 9.42 6.72
CA PRO A 191 -19.48 8.10 6.99
C PRO A 191 -20.43 7.02 6.46
N GLU A 192 -19.90 6.03 5.77
CA GLU A 192 -20.62 4.81 5.39
C GLU A 192 -20.93 3.95 6.62
N ALA A 193 -21.70 2.85 6.44
CA ALA A 193 -22.16 2.02 7.55
C ALA A 193 -21.03 1.52 8.48
N ALA A 194 -19.89 1.16 7.91
CA ALA A 194 -18.70 0.66 8.62
C ALA A 194 -17.65 1.76 8.90
N GLU A 195 -18.00 3.04 8.69
CA GLU A 195 -17.07 4.17 8.85
C GLU A 195 -17.48 5.07 10.04
N ALA A 196 -16.51 5.84 10.51
CA ALA A 196 -16.73 6.95 11.44
C ALA A 196 -16.22 8.24 10.81
N LEU A 197 -16.91 9.34 11.08
CA LEU A 197 -16.43 10.69 10.80
C LEU A 197 -15.63 11.21 11.99
N ILE A 198 -14.43 11.71 11.71
CA ILE A 198 -13.48 12.21 12.70
C ILE A 198 -13.23 13.69 12.47
N TYR A 199 -13.25 14.50 13.54
CA TYR A 199 -12.71 15.85 13.54
C TYR A 199 -11.23 15.77 13.89
N VAL A 200 -10.36 16.13 12.93
CA VAL A 200 -8.90 15.99 13.06
C VAL A 200 -8.35 17.11 13.96
N LEU A 201 -7.52 16.73 14.92
CA LEU A 201 -6.88 17.66 15.86
C LEU A 201 -5.42 17.93 15.50
N ALA A 202 -4.71 16.87 15.09
CA ALA A 202 -3.36 16.95 14.57
C ALA A 202 -3.11 15.79 13.61
N SER A 203 -2.23 15.97 12.61
CA SER A 203 -1.91 14.97 11.61
C SER A 203 -0.41 14.94 11.29
N GLU A 204 0.09 13.75 10.99
CA GLU A 204 1.49 13.56 10.62
C GLU A 204 1.80 14.13 9.24
N VAL A 205 3.02 14.62 9.08
CA VAL A 205 3.56 15.17 7.83
C VAL A 205 4.63 14.23 7.30
N ASN A 206 4.38 13.63 6.14
CA ASN A 206 5.16 12.51 5.62
C ASN A 206 5.60 12.69 4.17
N PHE A 207 6.55 11.89 3.71
CA PHE A 207 6.92 11.83 2.30
C PHE A 207 5.80 11.31 1.39
N ASN A 208 4.81 10.57 1.93
CA ASN A 208 3.62 10.19 1.18
C ASN A 208 2.83 11.41 0.69
N ASP A 209 2.79 12.46 1.50
CA ASP A 209 2.14 13.72 1.15
C ASP A 209 2.83 14.38 -0.04
N ILE A 210 4.16 14.42 0.01
CA ILE A 210 5.00 14.96 -1.08
C ILE A 210 4.79 14.16 -2.37
N TRP A 211 4.72 12.84 -2.30
CA TRP A 211 4.44 12.01 -3.48
C TRP A 211 3.04 12.26 -4.06
N ALA A 212 2.04 12.46 -3.21
CA ALA A 212 0.70 12.85 -3.67
C ALA A 212 0.72 14.23 -4.34
N ILE A 213 1.45 15.20 -3.77
CA ILE A 213 1.57 16.56 -4.28
C ILE A 213 2.34 16.59 -5.61
N THR A 214 3.47 15.88 -5.68
CA THR A 214 4.32 15.85 -6.88
C THR A 214 3.80 14.91 -7.98
N GLY A 215 2.89 13.99 -7.65
CA GLY A 215 2.40 12.96 -8.57
C GLY A 215 3.42 11.87 -8.90
N ILE A 216 4.42 11.66 -8.05
CA ILE A 216 5.55 10.74 -8.25
C ILE A 216 5.49 9.60 -7.21
N PRO A 217 5.72 8.34 -7.58
CA PRO A 217 5.87 7.76 -8.94
C PRO A 217 4.55 7.60 -9.69
N VAL A 218 3.41 7.77 -9.01
CA VAL A 218 2.06 7.62 -9.57
C VAL A 218 1.21 8.79 -9.09
N SER A 219 0.53 9.45 -10.03
CA SER A 219 -0.44 10.48 -9.67
C SER A 219 -1.64 9.85 -8.96
N PRO A 220 -2.10 10.41 -7.82
CA PRO A 220 -3.36 9.99 -7.21
C PRO A 220 -4.56 10.14 -8.16
N PHE A 221 -4.48 11.03 -9.15
CA PHE A 221 -5.52 11.25 -10.15
C PHE A 221 -5.53 10.22 -11.29
N ASP A 222 -4.47 9.42 -11.47
CA ASP A 222 -4.42 8.37 -12.50
C ASP A 222 -5.38 7.20 -12.20
N ALA A 223 -5.66 6.95 -10.93
CA ALA A 223 -6.45 5.81 -10.48
C ALA A 223 -7.90 6.17 -10.09
N ARG A 224 -8.26 7.45 -10.06
CA ARG A 224 -9.54 7.92 -9.50
C ARG A 224 -10.08 9.14 -10.24
N GLU A 225 -11.42 9.24 -10.26
CA GLU A 225 -12.16 10.38 -10.84
C GLU A 225 -12.40 11.51 -9.80
N SER A 226 -11.53 11.65 -8.80
CA SER A 226 -11.62 12.74 -7.83
C SER A 226 -11.06 14.04 -8.42
N ASP A 227 -11.68 15.18 -8.11
CA ASP A 227 -11.17 16.49 -8.47
C ASP A 227 -10.14 17.04 -7.50
N VAL A 228 -10.11 16.48 -6.30
CA VAL A 228 -9.20 16.90 -5.24
C VAL A 228 -8.50 15.69 -4.62
N GLN A 229 -7.29 15.89 -4.14
CA GLN A 229 -6.54 14.97 -3.32
C GLN A 229 -6.09 15.71 -2.07
N VAL A 230 -6.70 15.40 -0.94
CA VAL A 230 -6.28 15.89 0.37
C VAL A 230 -5.20 14.97 0.91
N THR A 231 -4.09 15.52 1.37
CA THR A 231 -2.94 14.78 1.90
C THR A 231 -3.10 14.42 3.38
N GLY A 232 -2.09 13.81 3.99
CA GLY A 232 -2.09 13.39 5.39
C GLY A 232 -2.48 11.93 5.60
N SER A 233 -1.49 11.08 5.91
CA SER A 233 -1.70 9.63 5.98
C SER A 233 -2.24 9.16 7.33
N GLY A 234 -1.93 9.84 8.42
CA GLY A 234 -2.37 9.50 9.77
C GLY A 234 -2.56 10.73 10.63
N GLY A 235 -3.20 10.53 11.78
CA GLY A 235 -3.47 11.65 12.69
C GLY A 235 -4.20 11.23 13.96
N VAL A 236 -4.64 12.22 14.71
CA VAL A 236 -5.41 12.07 15.94
C VAL A 236 -6.64 12.97 15.87
N GLY A 237 -7.76 12.49 16.35
CA GLY A 237 -9.01 13.28 16.31
C GLY A 237 -10.09 12.81 17.26
N LEU A 238 -11.23 13.47 17.15
CA LEU A 238 -12.47 13.17 17.86
C LEU A 238 -13.45 12.47 16.93
N VAL A 239 -14.06 11.40 17.37
CA VAL A 239 -15.19 10.77 16.68
C VAL A 239 -16.40 11.70 16.79
N VAL A 240 -16.96 12.13 15.65
CA VAL A 240 -18.09 13.08 15.61
C VAL A 240 -19.37 12.46 15.06
N SER A 241 -19.25 11.41 14.26
CA SER A 241 -20.38 10.61 13.77
C SER A 241 -19.96 9.17 13.53
N LEU A 242 -20.90 8.23 13.60
CA LEU A 242 -20.69 6.79 13.41
C LEU A 242 -21.69 6.24 12.40
N GLY A 243 -21.22 5.42 11.47
CA GLY A 243 -22.08 4.61 10.62
C GLY A 243 -22.83 3.52 11.41
N ALA A 244 -23.90 3.02 10.83
CA ALA A 244 -24.84 2.14 11.52
C ALA A 244 -24.22 0.84 12.05
N GLU A 245 -23.24 0.28 11.34
CA GLU A 245 -22.53 -0.94 11.77
C GLU A 245 -21.68 -0.67 13.00
N LEU A 246 -20.93 0.45 13.04
CA LEU A 246 -20.10 0.81 14.19
C LEU A 246 -20.93 1.15 15.43
N VAL A 247 -22.11 1.75 15.25
CA VAL A 247 -23.07 1.94 16.35
C VAL A 247 -23.48 0.58 16.92
N SER A 248 -23.75 -0.40 16.05
CA SER A 248 -24.16 -1.74 16.47
C SER A 248 -23.04 -2.53 17.14
N GLU A 249 -21.79 -2.34 16.72
CA GLU A 249 -20.60 -2.93 17.37
C GLU A 249 -20.37 -2.41 18.79
N GLY A 250 -20.68 -1.15 19.05
CA GLY A 250 -20.54 -0.51 20.36
C GLY A 250 -19.10 -0.33 20.85
N ARG A 251 -18.10 -0.49 19.96
CA ARG A 251 -16.67 -0.32 20.26
C ARG A 251 -16.26 1.15 20.33
N LEU A 252 -16.89 1.99 19.53
CA LEU A 252 -16.63 3.42 19.41
C LEU A 252 -17.87 4.22 19.84
N SER A 253 -17.63 5.41 20.37
CA SER A 253 -18.66 6.37 20.76
C SER A 253 -18.33 7.77 20.23
N VAL A 254 -19.35 8.56 19.95
CA VAL A 254 -19.18 9.99 19.64
C VAL A 254 -18.47 10.68 20.80
N GLY A 255 -17.43 11.43 20.50
CA GLY A 255 -16.54 12.07 21.47
C GLY A 255 -15.35 11.24 21.93
N ASP A 256 -15.15 10.03 21.40
CA ASP A 256 -13.93 9.28 21.65
C ASP A 256 -12.72 9.93 20.98
N LEU A 257 -11.57 9.88 21.66
CA LEU A 257 -10.27 10.29 21.12
C LEU A 257 -9.60 9.10 20.46
N VAL A 258 -9.28 9.24 19.19
CA VAL A 258 -8.74 8.15 18.38
C VAL A 258 -7.50 8.58 17.60
N THR A 259 -6.57 7.64 17.42
CA THR A 259 -5.47 7.72 16.47
C THR A 259 -5.86 6.96 15.21
N VAL A 260 -5.57 7.52 14.04
CA VAL A 260 -5.92 6.96 12.73
C VAL A 260 -4.76 6.12 12.20
N TYR A 261 -5.02 4.84 11.98
CA TYR A 261 -4.13 3.96 11.22
C TYR A 261 -4.24 4.29 9.73
N SER A 262 -3.10 4.41 9.06
CA SER A 262 -3.02 4.97 7.70
C SER A 262 -3.51 4.04 6.58
N GLY A 263 -3.75 2.77 6.85
CA GLY A 263 -4.15 1.78 5.83
C GLY A 263 -5.65 1.52 5.80
N GLN A 264 -6.20 1.34 4.61
CA GLN A 264 -7.61 1.05 4.38
C GLN A 264 -7.80 -0.08 3.36
N SER A 265 -8.84 -0.89 3.54
CA SER A 265 -9.30 -1.92 2.58
C SER A 265 -10.72 -2.35 2.90
N GLU A 266 -11.50 -2.74 1.89
CA GLU A 266 -12.83 -3.34 2.06
C GLU A 266 -12.78 -4.71 2.75
N LEU A 267 -11.61 -5.37 2.72
CA LEU A 267 -11.38 -6.65 3.40
C LEU A 267 -10.91 -6.48 4.85
N MET A 268 -10.87 -5.25 5.36
CA MET A 268 -10.43 -4.95 6.71
C MET A 268 -11.41 -5.49 7.73
N SER A 269 -10.89 -6.26 8.69
CA SER A 269 -11.66 -6.86 9.76
C SER A 269 -11.01 -6.57 11.11
N PRO A 270 -11.80 -6.22 12.16
CA PRO A 270 -11.26 -5.96 13.49
C PRO A 270 -10.45 -7.13 14.06
N ASP A 271 -10.85 -8.37 13.74
CA ASP A 271 -10.25 -9.58 14.31
C ASP A 271 -8.98 -10.04 13.59
N GLN A 272 -8.84 -9.72 12.30
CA GLN A 272 -7.75 -10.25 11.48
C GLN A 272 -6.63 -9.26 11.23
N GLY A 273 -6.88 -7.96 11.48
CA GLY A 273 -5.96 -6.90 11.05
C GLY A 273 -5.76 -6.94 9.54
N LEU A 274 -5.74 -5.81 8.89
CA LEU A 274 -5.49 -5.79 7.46
C LEU A 274 -4.03 -6.05 7.18
N ASP A 275 -3.75 -7.01 6.30
CA ASP A 275 -2.45 -7.10 5.64
C ASP A 275 -2.37 -6.01 4.55
N PRO A 276 -1.36 -5.12 4.57
CA PRO A 276 -1.09 -4.14 3.51
C PRO A 276 -0.96 -4.73 2.10
N MET A 277 -1.02 -6.06 2.00
CA MET A 277 -0.99 -6.79 0.73
C MET A 277 -2.34 -7.18 0.17
N ALA A 278 -3.43 -6.81 0.82
CA ALA A 278 -4.75 -6.92 0.22
C ALA A 278 -4.77 -6.19 -1.15
N ALA A 279 -5.47 -6.76 -2.12
CA ALA A 279 -5.42 -6.24 -3.49
C ALA A 279 -6.02 -4.81 -3.60
N ASP A 280 -6.91 -4.48 -2.68
CA ASP A 280 -7.61 -3.21 -2.57
C ASP A 280 -7.02 -2.27 -1.49
N PHE A 281 -5.88 -2.66 -0.87
CA PHE A 281 -5.23 -1.81 0.12
C PHE A 281 -4.88 -0.44 -0.44
N ARG A 282 -5.18 0.60 0.34
CA ARG A 282 -4.90 2.01 0.01
C ARG A 282 -4.33 2.72 1.22
N ILE A 283 -3.38 3.61 0.97
CA ILE A 283 -2.87 4.55 1.98
C ILE A 283 -3.77 5.78 2.01
N GLN A 284 -4.23 6.14 3.19
CA GLN A 284 -5.00 7.36 3.44
C GLN A 284 -4.19 8.59 3.01
N GLY A 285 -4.82 9.56 2.37
CA GLY A 285 -4.19 10.80 1.93
C GLY A 285 -3.21 10.70 0.75
N TYR A 286 -2.96 9.46 0.24
CA TYR A 286 -2.15 9.24 -0.95
C TYR A 286 -2.90 8.41 -1.99
N GLU A 287 -3.29 7.19 -1.65
CA GLU A 287 -4.06 6.31 -2.54
C GLU A 287 -5.58 6.45 -2.33
N ARG A 288 -5.99 7.16 -1.28
CA ARG A 288 -7.35 7.67 -1.04
C ARG A 288 -7.34 9.19 -1.19
N ASN A 289 -8.41 9.76 -1.72
CA ASN A 289 -8.54 11.19 -2.00
C ASN A 289 -8.82 12.07 -0.77
N ASP A 290 -9.20 11.49 0.34
CA ASP A 290 -9.43 12.12 1.62
C ASP A 290 -8.28 11.78 2.57
N GLY A 291 -7.63 12.79 3.13
CA GLY A 291 -6.50 12.65 4.03
C GLY A 291 -6.69 13.43 5.34
N CYS A 292 -5.80 13.15 6.28
CA CYS A 292 -5.83 13.78 7.60
C CYS A 292 -5.49 15.28 7.58
N HIS A 293 -5.04 15.85 6.44
CA HIS A 293 -4.88 17.31 6.29
C HIS A 293 -6.21 18.01 5.95
N GLY A 294 -7.34 17.34 6.10
CA GLY A 294 -8.69 17.91 6.16
C GLY A 294 -9.18 18.12 7.59
N GLN A 295 -10.18 18.98 7.77
CA GLN A 295 -10.77 19.17 9.11
C GLN A 295 -11.56 17.94 9.56
N PHE A 296 -12.23 17.26 8.62
CA PHE A 296 -13.02 16.07 8.88
C PHE A 296 -12.59 14.95 7.94
N LEU A 297 -12.59 13.73 8.44
CA LEU A 297 -12.16 12.54 7.72
C LEU A 297 -13.11 11.38 7.98
N ALA A 298 -13.62 10.74 6.92
CA ALA A 298 -14.34 9.47 7.03
C ALA A 298 -13.34 8.30 6.93
N VAL A 299 -13.34 7.42 7.92
CA VAL A 299 -12.43 6.27 8.02
C VAL A 299 -13.15 5.03 8.51
N GLN A 300 -12.67 3.87 8.06
CA GLN A 300 -13.20 2.57 8.49
C GLN A 300 -12.96 2.34 9.99
N GLY A 301 -13.91 1.69 10.66
CA GLY A 301 -13.80 1.37 12.08
C GLY A 301 -12.47 0.72 12.49
N PRO A 302 -11.94 -0.30 11.75
CA PRO A 302 -10.66 -0.92 12.05
C PRO A 302 -9.42 -0.02 11.92
N GLN A 303 -9.53 1.16 11.28
CA GLN A 303 -8.45 2.15 11.25
C GLN A 303 -8.33 2.94 12.57
N LEU A 304 -9.33 2.84 13.46
CA LEU A 304 -9.45 3.67 14.64
C LEU A 304 -8.97 2.93 15.88
N HIS A 305 -7.93 3.46 16.47
CA HIS A 305 -7.35 2.99 17.72
C HIS A 305 -7.50 4.05 18.80
N PRO A 306 -7.74 3.68 20.08
CA PRO A 306 -7.79 4.65 21.16
C PRO A 306 -6.50 5.49 21.22
N LYS A 307 -6.62 6.80 21.36
CA LYS A 307 -5.47 7.66 21.61
C LYS A 307 -4.85 7.29 22.97
N LEU A 308 -3.54 7.06 22.99
CA LEU A 308 -2.83 6.80 24.24
C LEU A 308 -2.86 8.04 25.15
N SER A 309 -3.32 7.87 26.39
CA SER A 309 -3.45 8.96 27.37
C SER A 309 -2.09 9.55 27.81
N SER A 310 -0.99 8.79 27.66
CA SER A 310 0.36 9.24 27.96
C SER A 310 0.89 10.27 26.95
N LEU A 311 0.43 10.23 25.70
CA LEU A 311 0.87 11.10 24.62
C LEU A 311 0.11 12.43 24.59
N THR A 312 0.78 13.50 24.18
CA THR A 312 0.10 14.74 23.77
C THR A 312 -0.65 14.52 22.47
N PHE A 313 -1.48 15.48 22.04
CA PHE A 313 -2.16 15.37 20.75
C PHE A 313 -1.17 15.45 19.59
N GLU A 314 -0.14 16.29 19.70
CA GLU A 314 0.91 16.42 18.72
C GLU A 314 1.71 15.10 18.56
N GLU A 315 2.10 14.49 19.70
CA GLU A 315 2.77 13.18 19.67
C GLU A 315 1.85 12.09 19.09
N ALA A 316 0.57 12.07 19.48
CA ALA A 316 -0.40 11.09 18.98
C ALA A 316 -0.72 11.26 17.49
N GLY A 317 -0.57 12.48 16.95
CA GLY A 317 -0.75 12.80 15.53
C GLY A 317 0.49 12.60 14.66
N SER A 318 1.64 12.12 15.19
CA SER A 318 2.93 12.21 14.47
C SER A 318 3.69 10.88 14.27
N TYR A 319 3.15 9.73 14.67
CA TYR A 319 3.92 8.49 14.70
C TYR A 319 3.36 7.33 13.88
N GLY A 320 2.11 7.41 13.45
CA GLY A 320 1.37 6.27 12.95
C GLY A 320 2.02 5.58 11.76
N LEU A 321 2.33 6.35 10.73
CA LEU A 321 2.94 5.84 9.50
C LEU A 321 4.42 5.50 9.69
N THR A 322 5.19 6.41 10.29
CA THR A 322 6.64 6.27 10.39
C THR A 322 7.04 5.12 11.32
N MET A 323 6.55 5.11 12.54
CA MET A 323 6.84 4.02 13.48
C MET A 323 6.19 2.70 13.07
N GLY A 324 4.99 2.74 12.47
CA GLY A 324 4.34 1.55 11.94
C GLY A 324 5.14 0.86 10.84
N THR A 325 5.72 1.64 9.92
CA THR A 325 6.62 1.12 8.88
C THR A 325 7.86 0.48 9.48
N ILE A 326 8.46 1.12 10.49
CA ILE A 326 9.67 0.62 11.14
C ILE A 326 9.40 -0.61 12.00
N GLN A 327 8.31 -0.62 12.73
CA GLN A 327 7.91 -1.77 13.53
C GLN A 327 7.79 -3.01 12.62
N ARG A 328 7.13 -2.90 11.46
CA ARG A 328 7.06 -4.00 10.51
C ARG A 328 8.42 -4.34 9.89
N ALA A 329 9.22 -3.34 9.52
CA ALA A 329 10.55 -3.57 8.95
C ALA A 329 11.44 -4.37 9.88
N LEU A 330 11.52 -4.00 11.16
CA LEU A 330 12.39 -4.63 12.14
C LEU A 330 11.84 -5.97 12.63
N PHE A 331 10.60 -6.00 13.09
CA PHE A 331 10.10 -7.17 13.84
C PHE A 331 9.43 -8.21 12.94
N THR A 332 8.72 -7.79 11.90
CA THR A 332 8.04 -8.72 10.97
C THR A 332 8.90 -9.06 9.76
N THR A 333 9.48 -8.06 9.09
CA THR A 333 10.21 -8.27 7.83
C THR A 333 11.62 -8.81 8.07
N LEU A 334 12.44 -8.15 8.90
CA LEU A 334 13.78 -8.60 9.24
C LEU A 334 13.75 -9.71 10.29
N ASN A 335 12.78 -9.65 11.21
CA ASN A 335 12.74 -10.53 12.39
C ASN A 335 14.06 -10.45 13.16
N ILE A 336 14.40 -9.22 13.60
CA ILE A 336 15.70 -8.91 14.20
C ILE A 336 15.98 -9.74 15.47
N GLU A 337 17.25 -10.05 15.67
CA GLU A 337 17.74 -10.79 16.84
C GLU A 337 18.70 -9.94 17.66
N THR A 338 18.56 -9.97 18.99
CA THR A 338 19.47 -9.29 19.93
C THR A 338 20.93 -9.71 19.70
N GLY A 339 21.85 -8.76 19.79
CA GLY A 339 23.28 -8.99 19.63
C GLY A 339 23.76 -8.96 18.15
N LYS A 340 22.84 -8.86 17.19
CA LYS A 340 23.15 -8.68 15.78
C LYS A 340 23.49 -7.23 15.43
N ARG A 341 23.99 -7.00 14.22
CA ARG A 341 24.44 -5.71 13.71
C ARG A 341 23.53 -5.21 12.63
N LEU A 342 23.06 -3.96 12.78
CA LEU A 342 22.15 -3.32 11.84
C LEU A 342 22.76 -2.04 11.26
N PHE A 343 22.68 -1.92 9.94
CA PHE A 343 22.93 -0.67 9.23
C PHE A 343 21.62 0.03 8.88
N VAL A 344 21.54 1.35 9.12
CA VAL A 344 20.36 2.18 8.86
C VAL A 344 20.74 3.38 8.00
N GLU A 345 20.12 3.50 6.83
CA GLU A 345 20.21 4.71 6.00
C GLU A 345 19.45 5.86 6.65
N GLY A 346 19.89 7.11 6.42
CA GLY A 346 19.18 8.30 6.88
C GLY A 346 18.87 8.32 8.38
N ALA A 347 19.73 7.74 9.18
CA ALA A 347 19.52 7.42 10.60
C ALA A 347 19.31 8.62 11.54
N SER A 348 19.36 9.83 11.03
CA SER A 348 19.12 11.06 11.81
C SER A 348 17.77 11.73 11.54
N THR A 349 16.95 11.14 10.67
CA THR A 349 15.67 11.75 10.21
C THR A 349 14.52 10.75 10.36
N GLY A 350 13.32 11.23 10.64
CA GLY A 350 12.04 10.50 10.60
C GLY A 350 12.15 8.99 10.85
N THR A 351 11.73 8.21 9.87
CA THR A 351 11.75 6.73 9.92
C THR A 351 13.12 6.13 10.20
N GLY A 352 14.21 6.68 9.64
CA GLY A 352 15.57 6.17 9.89
C GLY A 352 15.99 6.33 11.34
N TYR A 353 15.63 7.45 11.98
CA TYR A 353 15.93 7.68 13.40
C TYR A 353 15.07 6.80 14.32
N ASP A 354 13.79 6.61 14.02
CA ASP A 354 12.94 5.67 14.75
C ASP A 354 13.44 4.23 14.60
N CYS A 355 13.90 3.85 13.40
CA CYS A 355 14.54 2.56 13.15
C CYS A 355 15.76 2.35 14.05
N LEU A 356 16.68 3.31 14.07
CA LEU A 356 17.88 3.25 14.86
C LEU A 356 17.57 3.09 16.36
N ARG A 357 16.67 3.90 16.89
CA ARG A 357 16.28 3.86 18.32
C ARG A 357 15.63 2.54 18.69
N SER A 358 14.66 2.08 17.89
CA SER A 358 13.96 0.83 18.15
C SER A 358 14.88 -0.37 18.10
N ALA A 359 15.80 -0.42 17.14
CA ALA A 359 16.79 -1.48 17.02
C ALA A 359 17.81 -1.46 18.17
N THR A 360 18.30 -0.27 18.56
CA THR A 360 19.21 -0.12 19.69
C THR A 360 18.53 -0.55 21.00
N ALA A 361 17.29 -0.15 21.23
CA ALA A 361 16.50 -0.58 22.37
C ALA A 361 16.27 -2.11 22.40
N SER A 362 16.25 -2.74 21.21
CA SER A 362 16.15 -4.21 21.05
C SER A 362 17.51 -4.94 21.22
N GLY A 363 18.58 -4.22 21.55
CA GLY A 363 19.89 -4.79 21.84
C GLY A 363 20.75 -5.08 20.61
N LEU A 364 20.53 -4.41 19.49
CA LEU A 364 21.39 -4.50 18.31
C LEU A 364 22.54 -3.48 18.38
N SER A 365 23.67 -3.84 17.76
CA SER A 365 24.74 -2.88 17.47
C SER A 365 24.40 -2.13 16.18
N CYS A 366 24.01 -0.86 16.29
CA CYS A 366 23.49 -0.11 15.16
C CYS A 366 24.52 0.85 14.57
N LEU A 367 24.67 0.85 13.24
CA LEU A 367 25.40 1.83 12.45
C LEU A 367 24.40 2.73 11.72
N GLY A 368 24.43 4.03 12.01
CA GLY A 368 23.55 5.00 11.39
C GLY A 368 24.28 5.86 10.36
N MET A 369 23.84 5.78 9.09
CA MET A 369 24.37 6.67 8.02
C MET A 369 23.71 8.04 8.08
N VAL A 370 24.54 9.07 8.08
CA VAL A 370 24.13 10.48 8.11
C VAL A 370 24.80 11.29 6.98
N SER A 371 24.33 12.51 6.75
CA SER A 371 24.87 13.39 5.71
C SER A 371 25.70 14.57 6.24
N SER A 372 25.92 14.63 7.56
CA SER A 372 26.79 15.65 8.19
C SER A 372 27.18 15.23 9.60
N ASP A 373 28.29 15.79 10.11
CA ASP A 373 28.76 15.54 11.48
C ASP A 373 27.80 16.11 12.53
N GLN A 374 27.09 17.20 12.23
CA GLN A 374 26.04 17.71 13.10
C GLN A 374 24.93 16.68 13.32
N ARG A 375 24.54 15.96 12.27
CA ARG A 375 23.52 14.88 12.34
C ARG A 375 24.04 13.64 13.05
N ALA A 376 25.36 13.41 13.07
CA ALA A 376 25.98 12.28 13.78
C ALA A 376 25.69 12.29 15.29
N THR A 377 25.57 13.49 15.89
CA THR A 377 25.26 13.61 17.33
C THR A 377 23.93 12.97 17.71
N ARG A 378 22.90 13.02 16.83
CA ARG A 378 21.61 12.35 17.08
C ARG A 378 21.76 10.83 17.09
N VAL A 379 22.53 10.27 16.16
CA VAL A 379 22.79 8.82 16.11
C VAL A 379 23.47 8.36 17.39
N THR A 380 24.50 9.09 17.85
CA THR A 380 25.19 8.78 19.09
C THR A 380 24.26 8.90 20.31
N ALA A 381 23.43 9.93 20.37
CA ALA A 381 22.45 10.10 21.45
C ALA A 381 21.42 8.95 21.52
N ALA A 382 21.13 8.32 20.38
CA ALA A 382 20.27 7.12 20.31
C ALA A 382 21.02 5.81 20.60
N GLY A 383 22.30 5.87 20.95
CA GLY A 383 23.13 4.68 21.26
C GLY A 383 23.73 3.96 20.05
N GLY A 384 23.62 4.53 18.85
CA GLY A 384 24.22 4.00 17.62
C GLY A 384 25.59 4.60 17.32
N SER A 385 26.33 3.96 16.43
CA SER A 385 27.57 4.50 15.84
C SER A 385 27.23 5.26 14.56
N PRO A 386 27.68 6.52 14.40
CA PRO A 386 27.42 7.27 13.17
C PRO A 386 28.47 7.00 12.09
N ILE A 387 28.05 7.06 10.82
CA ILE A 387 28.94 7.13 9.67
C ILE A 387 28.45 8.23 8.70
N ASN A 388 29.31 9.20 8.41
CA ASN A 388 28.95 10.32 7.54
C ASN A 388 29.22 9.97 6.07
N ARG A 389 28.15 9.86 5.24
CA ARG A 389 28.29 9.52 3.81
C ARG A 389 28.99 10.59 2.97
N LYS A 390 29.12 11.82 3.50
CA LYS A 390 29.81 12.95 2.86
C LYS A 390 31.27 13.12 3.32
N ASP A 391 31.83 12.16 4.07
CA ASP A 391 33.24 12.14 4.40
C ASP A 391 34.08 12.08 3.11
N ASP A 392 35.19 12.86 3.05
CA ASP A 392 36.03 12.96 1.87
C ASP A 392 36.60 11.63 1.37
N ARG A 393 36.66 10.62 2.24
CA ARG A 393 37.15 9.27 1.90
C ARG A 393 36.22 8.50 0.95
N TRP A 394 34.91 8.82 0.98
CA TRP A 394 33.88 8.05 0.24
C TRP A 394 32.66 8.85 -0.22
N LYS A 395 32.69 10.17 -0.19
CA LYS A 395 31.52 11.01 -0.57
C LYS A 395 31.00 10.76 -1.99
N ASP A 396 31.87 10.32 -2.89
CA ASP A 396 31.56 10.17 -4.32
C ASP A 396 31.18 8.73 -4.73
N ILE A 397 31.11 7.77 -3.74
CA ILE A 397 30.79 6.38 -4.05
C ILE A 397 29.29 6.06 -4.10
N PHE A 398 28.45 6.95 -3.58
CA PHE A 398 26.99 6.70 -3.50
C PHE A 398 26.30 6.99 -4.83
N THR A 399 26.45 6.03 -5.74
CA THR A 399 25.91 6.04 -7.10
C THR A 399 25.29 4.69 -7.42
N ALA A 400 24.37 4.64 -8.38
CA ALA A 400 23.99 3.37 -9.01
C ALA A 400 25.21 2.60 -9.51
N VAL A 401 25.11 1.28 -9.66
CA VAL A 401 26.14 0.51 -10.34
C VAL A 401 26.17 0.95 -11.80
N PRO A 402 27.34 1.23 -12.40
CA PRO A 402 27.44 1.60 -13.80
C PRO A 402 26.83 0.56 -14.74
N ASP A 403 26.31 1.00 -15.89
CA ASP A 403 25.75 0.09 -16.90
C ASP A 403 26.87 -0.63 -17.68
N ASP A 404 28.07 -0.03 -17.79
CA ASP A 404 29.24 -0.65 -18.44
C ASP A 404 29.87 -1.71 -17.51
N PRO A 405 29.90 -2.99 -17.92
CA PRO A 405 30.53 -4.06 -17.14
C PRO A 405 32.02 -3.83 -16.84
N ASN A 406 32.74 -3.07 -17.68
CA ASN A 406 34.16 -2.79 -17.48
C ASN A 406 34.38 -1.86 -16.24
N GLU A 407 33.36 -1.16 -15.77
CA GLU A 407 33.44 -0.27 -14.61
C GLU A 407 33.07 -0.97 -13.29
N TRP A 408 32.48 -2.17 -13.32
CA TRP A 408 31.96 -2.82 -12.11
C TRP A 408 33.02 -3.13 -11.07
N GLN A 409 34.21 -3.60 -11.51
CA GLN A 409 35.31 -3.90 -10.59
C GLN A 409 35.77 -2.62 -9.86
N ALA A 410 36.01 -1.55 -10.60
CA ALA A 410 36.42 -0.27 -10.02
C ALA A 410 35.35 0.31 -9.09
N TRP A 411 34.08 0.19 -9.49
CA TRP A 411 32.95 0.60 -8.65
C TRP A 411 32.92 -0.23 -7.35
N HIS A 412 33.11 -1.55 -7.41
CA HIS A 412 33.16 -2.43 -6.25
C HIS A 412 34.29 -2.04 -5.30
N GLU A 413 35.50 -1.91 -5.82
CA GLU A 413 36.71 -1.59 -5.06
C GLU A 413 36.60 -0.23 -4.37
N ALA A 414 36.01 0.77 -5.02
CA ALA A 414 35.79 2.08 -4.44
C ALA A 414 34.91 2.04 -3.18
N GLY A 415 34.04 1.04 -3.02
CA GLY A 415 33.18 0.85 -1.84
C GLY A 415 33.87 0.15 -0.66
N LEU A 416 34.97 -0.59 -0.88
CA LEU A 416 35.60 -1.39 0.17
C LEU A 416 36.05 -0.58 1.40
N PRO A 417 36.62 0.63 1.26
CA PRO A 417 36.98 1.45 2.44
C PRO A 417 35.75 1.80 3.32
N PHE A 418 34.58 2.02 2.70
CA PHE A 418 33.33 2.28 3.42
C PHE A 418 32.84 1.03 4.14
N VAL A 419 32.91 -0.15 3.50
CA VAL A 419 32.58 -1.45 4.11
C VAL A 419 33.46 -1.68 5.34
N ALA A 420 34.79 -1.55 5.20
CA ALA A 420 35.73 -1.74 6.30
C ALA A 420 35.49 -0.78 7.46
N ALA A 421 35.17 0.49 7.20
CA ALA A 421 34.84 1.47 8.24
C ALA A 421 33.53 1.12 8.94
N ALA A 422 32.53 0.64 8.20
CA ALA A 422 31.24 0.22 8.74
C ALA A 422 31.40 -0.99 9.68
N GLU A 423 32.12 -2.02 9.26
CA GLU A 423 32.41 -3.20 10.05
C GLU A 423 33.21 -2.89 11.32
N ALA A 424 34.21 -2.02 11.21
CA ALA A 424 34.98 -1.57 12.36
C ALA A 424 34.12 -0.82 13.39
N ALA A 425 33.16 -0.01 12.92
CA ALA A 425 32.29 0.79 13.80
C ALA A 425 31.32 -0.05 14.66
N VAL A 426 30.95 -1.25 14.21
CA VAL A 426 30.02 -2.15 14.91
C VAL A 426 30.69 -3.46 15.37
N GLY A 427 31.98 -3.64 15.11
CA GLY A 427 32.77 -4.77 15.55
C GLY A 427 32.48 -6.07 14.77
N GLY A 428 32.20 -6.00 13.48
CA GLY A 428 32.03 -7.16 12.60
C GLY A 428 31.05 -6.92 11.46
N ASN A 429 30.75 -7.98 10.71
CA ASN A 429 29.92 -7.95 9.52
C ASN A 429 28.49 -7.46 9.81
N ILE A 430 27.88 -6.79 8.88
CA ILE A 430 26.50 -6.29 8.97
C ILE A 430 25.51 -7.44 8.71
N ASP A 431 24.74 -7.80 9.73
CA ASP A 431 23.73 -8.89 9.63
C ASP A 431 22.44 -8.37 8.96
N TYR A 432 22.04 -7.13 9.25
CA TYR A 432 20.81 -6.52 8.76
C TYR A 432 21.08 -5.12 8.18
N ALA A 433 20.30 -4.74 7.17
CA ALA A 433 20.28 -3.38 6.68
C ALA A 433 18.85 -2.90 6.46
N VAL A 434 18.60 -1.61 6.73
CA VAL A 434 17.35 -0.92 6.38
C VAL A 434 17.67 0.22 5.43
N SER A 435 17.09 0.17 4.22
CA SER A 435 17.30 1.11 3.13
C SER A 435 16.00 1.84 2.78
N HIS A 436 16.10 3.16 2.61
CA HIS A 436 14.97 4.00 2.16
C HIS A 436 15.38 5.25 1.38
N ALA A 437 16.69 5.46 1.21
CA ALA A 437 17.18 6.64 0.48
C ALA A 437 17.09 6.49 -1.05
N GLY A 438 16.89 5.28 -1.56
CA GLY A 438 16.63 5.05 -2.96
C GLY A 438 17.85 4.64 -3.79
N GLU A 439 17.76 4.90 -5.09
CA GLU A 439 18.66 4.40 -6.13
C GLU A 439 20.15 4.61 -5.85
N ASN A 440 20.52 5.79 -5.31
CA ASN A 440 21.93 6.14 -5.12
C ASN A 440 22.58 5.46 -3.90
N ALA A 441 21.81 5.11 -2.86
CA ALA A 441 22.34 4.53 -1.62
C ALA A 441 22.21 3.00 -1.58
N PHE A 442 21.14 2.46 -2.14
CA PHE A 442 20.83 1.03 -2.10
C PHE A 442 22.00 0.13 -2.54
N PRO A 443 22.75 0.40 -3.64
CA PRO A 443 23.82 -0.48 -4.07
C PRO A 443 24.93 -0.63 -3.02
N ARG A 444 25.28 0.45 -2.36
CA ARG A 444 26.29 0.45 -1.28
C ARG A 444 25.76 -0.20 -0.01
N THR A 445 24.49 0.00 0.30
CA THR A 445 23.85 -0.68 1.43
C THR A 445 23.80 -2.18 1.21
N PHE A 446 23.54 -2.64 -0.01
CA PHE A 446 23.63 -4.08 -0.33
C PHE A 446 25.08 -4.60 -0.25
N GLN A 447 26.07 -3.83 -0.69
CA GLN A 447 27.47 -4.20 -0.61
C GLN A 447 27.93 -4.40 0.85
N LEU A 448 27.41 -3.62 1.80
CA LEU A 448 27.74 -3.72 3.23
C LEU A 448 27.30 -5.02 3.89
N LEU A 449 26.31 -5.73 3.35
CA LEU A 449 25.82 -6.96 3.99
C LEU A 449 26.93 -7.99 4.11
N GLY A 450 27.06 -8.57 5.29
CA GLY A 450 27.85 -9.80 5.50
C GLY A 450 27.19 -11.03 4.89
N ASP A 451 27.85 -12.18 5.01
CA ASP A 451 27.31 -13.45 4.56
C ASP A 451 25.99 -13.79 5.27
N ASN A 452 24.99 -14.15 4.48
CA ASN A 452 23.62 -14.37 4.90
C ASN A 452 22.92 -13.13 5.48
N GLY A 453 23.46 -11.94 5.21
CA GLY A 453 22.83 -10.67 5.60
C GLY A 453 21.51 -10.44 4.89
N VAL A 454 20.61 -9.72 5.56
CA VAL A 454 19.27 -9.43 5.07
C VAL A 454 19.06 -7.92 4.99
N LEU A 455 18.67 -7.44 3.81
CA LEU A 455 18.32 -6.05 3.56
C LEU A 455 16.81 -5.92 3.45
N ALA A 456 16.20 -5.12 4.33
CA ALA A 456 14.82 -4.65 4.17
C ALA A 456 14.81 -3.24 3.58
N PHE A 457 13.86 -2.96 2.68
CA PHE A 457 13.74 -1.62 2.12
C PHE A 457 12.28 -1.22 1.89
N TYR A 458 12.05 0.09 2.02
CA TYR A 458 10.77 0.76 1.74
C TYR A 458 11.04 2.15 1.21
N GLY A 459 10.18 2.62 0.32
CA GLY A 459 10.32 3.97 -0.23
C GLY A 459 11.63 4.20 -0.99
N ALA A 460 11.73 5.35 -1.62
CA ALA A 460 12.94 5.82 -2.29
C ALA A 460 12.84 7.33 -2.54
N SER A 461 13.87 8.10 -2.16
CA SER A 461 13.92 9.54 -2.36
C SER A 461 14.92 9.99 -3.45
N SER A 462 15.61 9.04 -4.11
CA SER A 462 16.62 9.36 -5.13
C SER A 462 16.48 8.58 -6.44
N GLY A 463 15.32 7.98 -6.70
CA GLY A 463 15.05 7.19 -7.89
C GLY A 463 14.61 5.77 -7.57
N TYR A 464 14.08 5.08 -8.58
CA TYR A 464 13.37 3.80 -8.42
C TYR A 464 14.02 2.62 -9.15
N ARG A 465 15.07 2.84 -9.93
CA ARG A 465 15.88 1.80 -10.57
C ARG A 465 16.95 1.32 -9.58
N PHE A 466 16.65 0.31 -8.79
CA PHE A 466 17.65 -0.24 -7.87
C PHE A 466 18.58 -1.19 -8.57
N THR A 467 19.88 -0.99 -8.34
CA THR A 467 20.96 -1.82 -8.88
C THR A 467 21.80 -2.40 -7.75
N PHE A 468 22.44 -3.54 -7.99
CA PHE A 468 23.43 -4.11 -7.07
C PHE A 468 24.33 -5.12 -7.81
N LEU A 469 25.55 -5.30 -7.31
CA LEU A 469 26.43 -6.39 -7.74
C LEU A 469 26.13 -7.65 -6.93
N GLY A 470 25.99 -8.77 -7.60
CA GLY A 470 25.81 -10.08 -6.99
C GLY A 470 26.99 -10.46 -6.10
N LYS A 471 26.70 -11.16 -5.01
CA LYS A 471 27.70 -11.67 -4.07
C LYS A 471 28.13 -13.07 -4.45
N PRO A 472 29.40 -13.47 -4.13
CA PRO A 472 29.86 -14.82 -4.37
C PRO A 472 29.09 -15.85 -3.53
N GLY A 473 29.04 -17.07 -4.05
CA GLY A 473 28.47 -18.22 -3.36
C GLY A 473 27.35 -18.88 -4.14
N ALA A 474 27.32 -20.20 -4.08
CA ALA A 474 26.32 -21.04 -4.71
C ALA A 474 25.65 -21.98 -3.70
N SER A 475 24.48 -22.48 -4.05
CA SER A 475 23.73 -23.45 -3.26
C SER A 475 22.96 -24.40 -4.19
N SER A 476 22.46 -25.52 -3.64
CA SER A 476 21.60 -26.41 -4.45
C SER A 476 20.16 -25.90 -4.50
N PRO A 477 19.42 -26.21 -5.60
CA PRO A 477 18.00 -25.93 -5.71
C PRO A 477 17.20 -26.42 -4.50
N ALA A 478 17.49 -27.61 -3.99
CA ALA A 478 16.83 -28.18 -2.82
C ALA A 478 17.03 -27.33 -1.56
N THR A 479 18.23 -26.82 -1.33
CA THR A 479 18.53 -25.94 -0.20
C THR A 479 17.79 -24.61 -0.34
N MET A 480 17.80 -24.04 -1.51
CA MET A 480 17.16 -22.75 -1.76
C MET A 480 15.64 -22.85 -1.70
N PHE A 481 15.01 -23.89 -2.20
CA PHE A 481 13.58 -24.13 -2.01
C PHE A 481 13.19 -24.31 -0.54
N ARG A 482 14.03 -24.98 0.26
CA ARG A 482 13.84 -25.11 1.70
C ARG A 482 13.92 -23.74 2.39
N ARG A 483 14.92 -22.91 2.06
CA ARG A 483 15.03 -21.52 2.55
C ARG A 483 13.84 -20.67 2.12
N ALA A 484 13.34 -20.88 0.91
CA ALA A 484 12.13 -20.23 0.42
C ALA A 484 10.85 -20.76 1.09
N GLY A 485 10.92 -21.83 1.87
CA GLY A 485 9.77 -22.42 2.55
C GLY A 485 8.77 -23.05 1.58
N LEU A 486 9.26 -23.74 0.55
CA LEU A 486 8.42 -24.48 -0.40
C LEU A 486 7.53 -25.48 0.31
N ARG A 487 6.23 -25.45 0.00
CA ARG A 487 5.20 -26.34 0.57
C ARG A 487 4.40 -27.01 -0.54
N PRO A 488 3.85 -28.21 -0.29
CA PRO A 488 2.97 -28.87 -1.24
C PRO A 488 1.80 -27.98 -1.66
N GLY A 489 1.47 -28.00 -2.96
CA GLY A 489 0.38 -27.22 -3.53
C GLY A 489 0.74 -25.81 -3.97
N GLN A 490 1.91 -25.28 -3.59
CA GLN A 490 2.36 -23.97 -4.07
C GLN A 490 2.65 -23.99 -5.57
N THR A 491 2.51 -22.81 -6.18
CA THR A 491 2.79 -22.58 -7.61
C THR A 491 4.22 -22.06 -7.79
N ILE A 492 4.96 -22.69 -8.67
CA ILE A 492 6.36 -22.38 -8.95
C ILE A 492 6.53 -22.03 -10.43
N LEU A 493 7.19 -20.93 -10.71
CA LEU A 493 7.71 -20.61 -12.03
C LEU A 493 9.21 -20.90 -12.04
N ILE A 494 9.64 -21.79 -12.92
CA ILE A 494 11.06 -21.96 -13.22
C ILE A 494 11.38 -21.12 -14.45
N VAL A 495 12.22 -20.11 -14.28
CA VAL A 495 12.76 -19.32 -15.38
C VAL A 495 14.06 -19.99 -15.81
N TYR A 496 14.03 -20.62 -16.95
CA TYR A 496 15.11 -21.43 -17.48
C TYR A 496 16.30 -20.56 -17.93
N GLY A 497 17.49 -21.01 -17.67
CA GLY A 497 18.71 -20.30 -18.03
C GLY A 497 19.12 -20.47 -19.51
N PRO A 498 20.22 -19.83 -19.92
CA PRO A 498 20.68 -19.85 -21.31
C PRO A 498 21.19 -21.23 -21.80
N GLY A 499 21.20 -22.24 -20.96
CA GLY A 499 21.70 -23.57 -21.28
C GLY A 499 23.22 -23.66 -21.30
N ALA A 500 23.73 -24.90 -21.37
CA ALA A 500 25.16 -25.21 -21.52
C ALA A 500 25.64 -24.94 -22.95
N GLU A 501 26.71 -25.61 -23.40
CA GLU A 501 27.35 -25.42 -24.71
C GLU A 501 26.40 -25.53 -25.91
N ASP A 502 25.33 -26.32 -25.80
CA ASP A 502 24.30 -26.47 -26.84
C ASP A 502 23.19 -25.38 -26.78
N GLY A 503 23.20 -24.53 -25.76
CA GLY A 503 22.18 -23.52 -25.54
C GLY A 503 20.78 -24.07 -25.18
N ILE A 504 20.63 -25.38 -24.92
CA ILE A 504 19.35 -26.06 -24.70
C ILE A 504 19.23 -26.58 -23.26
N VAL A 505 20.29 -27.23 -22.74
CA VAL A 505 20.21 -27.95 -21.46
C VAL A 505 20.70 -27.11 -20.29
N ASP A 506 19.81 -26.77 -19.37
CA ASP A 506 20.15 -26.20 -18.05
C ASP A 506 19.90 -27.25 -16.95
N ASN A 507 20.96 -27.95 -16.54
CA ASN A 507 20.85 -29.01 -15.53
C ASN A 507 20.36 -28.53 -14.20
N VAL A 508 20.66 -27.29 -13.78
CA VAL A 508 20.21 -26.72 -12.52
C VAL A 508 18.71 -26.40 -12.57
N ALA A 509 18.21 -25.92 -13.70
CA ALA A 509 16.77 -25.74 -13.91
C ALA A 509 16.02 -27.08 -13.92
N ILE A 510 16.59 -28.10 -14.53
CA ILE A 510 16.03 -29.47 -14.54
C ILE A 510 15.95 -30.00 -13.11
N GLU A 511 17.05 -29.94 -12.34
CA GLU A 511 17.04 -30.29 -10.90
C GLU A 511 16.00 -29.49 -10.13
N ALA A 512 15.87 -28.19 -10.38
CA ALA A 512 14.87 -27.35 -9.72
C ALA A 512 13.44 -27.80 -10.05
N ILE A 513 13.14 -28.18 -11.29
CA ILE A 513 11.83 -28.74 -11.68
C ILE A 513 11.57 -30.04 -10.91
N GLU A 514 12.55 -30.95 -10.86
CA GLU A 514 12.41 -32.23 -10.16
C GLU A 514 12.16 -32.03 -8.66
N VAL A 515 12.97 -31.21 -7.99
CA VAL A 515 12.83 -30.90 -6.56
C VAL A 515 11.48 -30.24 -6.28
N ALA A 516 11.05 -29.30 -7.10
CA ALA A 516 9.73 -28.66 -6.94
C ALA A 516 8.58 -29.67 -7.08
N CYS A 517 8.65 -30.54 -8.09
CA CYS A 517 7.66 -31.60 -8.30
C CYS A 517 7.65 -32.63 -7.16
N GLN A 518 8.81 -33.09 -6.69
CA GLN A 518 8.94 -34.04 -5.58
C GLN A 518 8.35 -33.49 -4.27
N ASN A 519 8.50 -32.18 -4.04
CA ASN A 519 7.92 -31.48 -2.89
C ASN A 519 6.45 -31.07 -3.08
N GLY A 520 5.79 -31.57 -4.11
CA GLY A 520 4.36 -31.34 -4.31
C GLY A 520 3.99 -30.01 -4.95
N GLY A 521 4.95 -29.26 -5.49
CA GLY A 521 4.73 -28.01 -6.19
C GLY A 521 4.02 -28.18 -7.53
N GLN A 522 3.34 -27.14 -7.98
CA GLN A 522 2.73 -27.02 -9.31
C GLN A 522 3.62 -26.10 -10.15
N VAL A 523 4.24 -26.65 -11.18
CA VAL A 523 5.33 -26.00 -11.90
C VAL A 523 4.87 -25.49 -13.27
N ALA A 524 5.20 -24.24 -13.60
CA ALA A 524 5.30 -23.74 -14.96
C ALA A 524 6.77 -23.45 -15.28
N VAL A 525 7.15 -23.62 -16.53
CA VAL A 525 8.52 -23.34 -16.99
C VAL A 525 8.47 -22.26 -18.06
N LEU A 526 9.27 -21.22 -17.90
CA LEU A 526 9.50 -20.18 -18.91
C LEU A 526 10.87 -20.41 -19.52
N VAL A 527 10.93 -20.61 -20.81
CA VAL A 527 12.15 -20.85 -21.57
C VAL A 527 12.36 -19.79 -22.63
N ASP A 528 13.60 -19.58 -23.09
CA ASP A 528 13.92 -18.60 -24.13
C ASP A 528 13.46 -19.06 -25.51
N THR A 529 13.79 -20.29 -25.89
CA THR A 529 13.62 -20.78 -27.25
C THR A 529 12.55 -21.87 -27.36
N ILE A 530 12.08 -22.08 -28.59
CA ILE A 530 11.19 -23.20 -28.92
C ILE A 530 11.94 -24.53 -28.72
N ALA A 531 13.22 -24.60 -29.05
CA ALA A 531 14.04 -25.82 -28.87
C ALA A 531 14.11 -26.21 -27.37
N GLN A 532 14.34 -25.26 -26.47
CA GLN A 532 14.30 -25.52 -25.03
C GLN A 532 12.90 -26.00 -24.59
N ARG A 533 11.83 -25.41 -25.12
CA ARG A 533 10.45 -25.84 -24.79
C ARG A 533 10.21 -27.30 -25.19
N GLU A 534 10.60 -27.68 -26.40
CA GLU A 534 10.48 -29.05 -26.91
C GLU A 534 11.30 -30.02 -26.07
N PHE A 535 12.53 -29.66 -25.75
CA PHE A 535 13.40 -30.43 -24.88
C PHE A 535 12.80 -30.65 -23.50
N VAL A 536 12.45 -29.58 -22.77
CA VAL A 536 11.86 -29.68 -21.42
C VAL A 536 10.55 -30.46 -21.41
N SER A 537 9.71 -30.30 -22.45
CA SER A 537 8.50 -31.07 -22.62
C SER A 537 8.73 -32.57 -22.84
N SER A 538 9.86 -32.94 -23.46
CA SER A 538 10.24 -34.33 -23.72
C SER A 538 10.75 -35.09 -22.49
N LEU A 539 11.15 -34.39 -21.42
CA LEU A 539 11.70 -34.98 -20.19
C LEU A 539 10.69 -35.73 -19.32
N GLY A 540 9.39 -35.53 -19.58
CA GLY A 540 8.35 -36.36 -18.96
C GLY A 540 8.16 -36.16 -17.46
N PHE A 541 8.27 -34.94 -16.96
CA PHE A 541 8.10 -34.58 -15.51
C PHE A 541 6.72 -34.90 -14.91
N GLY A 542 5.75 -35.38 -15.71
CA GLY A 542 4.42 -35.74 -15.27
C GLY A 542 3.49 -34.52 -15.06
N PRO A 543 2.31 -34.75 -14.47
CA PRO A 543 1.22 -33.75 -14.46
C PRO A 543 1.46 -32.53 -13.55
N ARG A 544 2.53 -32.52 -12.77
CA ARG A 544 2.88 -31.35 -11.93
C ARG A 544 3.52 -30.23 -12.71
N VAL A 545 4.18 -30.53 -13.84
CA VAL A 545 4.58 -29.52 -14.82
C VAL A 545 3.38 -29.21 -15.71
N ARG A 546 2.75 -28.09 -15.43
CA ARG A 546 1.47 -27.69 -16.02
C ARG A 546 1.58 -26.95 -17.34
N GLY A 547 2.77 -26.46 -17.67
CA GLY A 547 3.01 -25.80 -18.94
C GLY A 547 4.47 -25.37 -19.09
N VAL A 548 4.93 -25.37 -20.32
CA VAL A 548 6.24 -24.82 -20.73
C VAL A 548 5.95 -23.75 -21.77
N VAL A 549 6.37 -22.52 -21.48
CA VAL A 549 6.11 -21.31 -22.28
C VAL A 549 7.43 -20.81 -22.87
N SER A 550 7.46 -20.53 -24.16
CA SER A 550 8.63 -20.00 -24.86
C SER A 550 8.51 -18.49 -25.09
N ILE A 551 9.53 -17.74 -24.72
CA ILE A 551 9.65 -16.31 -25.01
C ILE A 551 9.69 -16.07 -26.51
N GLU A 552 10.41 -16.90 -27.25
CA GLU A 552 10.48 -16.83 -28.70
C GLU A 552 9.11 -16.95 -29.38
N GLU A 553 8.21 -17.80 -28.86
CA GLU A 553 6.84 -17.90 -29.39
C GLU A 553 6.02 -16.64 -29.09
N ILE A 554 6.19 -16.05 -27.90
CA ILE A 554 5.55 -14.79 -27.56
C ILE A 554 6.03 -13.69 -28.52
N ALA A 555 7.35 -13.61 -28.74
CA ALA A 555 7.95 -12.64 -29.64
C ALA A 555 7.45 -12.82 -31.10
N LYS A 556 7.40 -14.06 -31.60
CA LYS A 556 6.87 -14.34 -32.95
C LYS A 556 5.40 -13.95 -33.12
N ARG A 557 4.60 -14.06 -32.06
CA ARG A 557 3.18 -13.73 -32.08
C ARG A 557 2.93 -12.23 -32.04
N LEU A 558 3.72 -11.48 -31.27
CA LEU A 558 3.48 -10.05 -30.97
C LEU A 558 4.36 -9.11 -31.81
N GLY A 559 5.47 -9.60 -32.40
CA GLY A 559 6.36 -8.76 -33.21
C GLY A 559 6.92 -7.57 -32.43
N ASP A 560 6.79 -6.37 -33.00
CA ASP A 560 7.31 -5.13 -32.44
C ASP A 560 6.58 -4.68 -31.13
N ASP A 561 5.43 -5.27 -30.82
CA ASP A 561 4.72 -5.03 -29.58
C ASP A 561 5.26 -5.83 -28.40
N PHE A 562 6.36 -6.56 -28.58
CA PHE A 562 7.01 -7.33 -27.53
C PHE A 562 8.47 -6.93 -27.35
N MET A 563 8.84 -6.69 -26.10
CA MET A 563 10.22 -6.48 -25.67
C MET A 563 10.67 -7.67 -24.82
N PRO A 564 11.74 -8.39 -25.23
CA PRO A 564 12.26 -9.51 -24.45
C PRO A 564 12.68 -9.10 -23.04
N PRO A 565 12.57 -10.01 -22.05
CA PRO A 565 13.02 -9.72 -20.70
C PRO A 565 14.54 -9.54 -20.65
N GLY A 566 14.97 -8.57 -19.86
CA GLY A 566 16.36 -8.21 -19.62
C GLY A 566 16.49 -7.44 -18.30
N PRO A 567 17.65 -6.83 -18.04
CA PRO A 567 17.83 -5.90 -16.93
C PRO A 567 16.76 -4.81 -16.97
N PHE A 568 16.33 -4.33 -15.80
CA PHE A 568 15.44 -3.18 -15.78
C PHE A 568 16.16 -1.98 -16.43
N PRO A 569 15.60 -1.37 -17.47
CA PRO A 569 16.31 -0.39 -18.27
C PRO A 569 16.56 0.91 -17.50
N GLY A 570 17.47 1.74 -17.99
CA GLY A 570 17.56 3.14 -17.58
C GLY A 570 16.24 3.86 -17.85
N MET A 571 15.79 4.63 -16.87
CA MET A 571 14.53 5.39 -16.92
C MET A 571 14.80 6.88 -16.92
N PRO A 572 13.93 7.71 -17.49
CA PRO A 572 13.94 9.15 -17.23
C PRO A 572 13.94 9.44 -15.73
N ASP A 573 14.46 10.57 -15.33
CA ASP A 573 14.47 10.98 -13.92
C ASP A 573 13.02 11.18 -13.43
N PRO A 574 12.55 10.40 -12.43
CA PRO A 574 11.18 10.51 -11.94
C PRO A 574 10.85 11.89 -11.36
N PHE A 575 11.84 12.64 -10.90
CA PHE A 575 11.67 13.92 -10.22
C PHE A 575 11.63 15.11 -11.18
N THR A 576 12.34 15.03 -12.30
CA THR A 576 12.41 16.10 -13.31
C THR A 576 11.64 15.79 -14.59
N GLU A 577 11.42 14.51 -14.90
CA GLU A 577 10.77 13.99 -16.11
C GLU A 577 9.64 13.01 -15.78
N SER A 578 8.80 13.34 -14.80
CA SER A 578 7.81 12.42 -14.20
C SER A 578 6.86 11.77 -15.22
N LEU A 579 6.43 12.51 -16.25
CA LEU A 579 5.55 11.97 -17.28
C LEU A 579 6.29 10.93 -18.15
N ALA A 580 7.49 11.27 -18.63
CA ALA A 580 8.31 10.35 -19.43
C ALA A 580 8.70 9.10 -18.63
N PHE A 581 8.99 9.26 -17.33
CA PHE A 581 9.23 8.13 -16.43
C PHE A 581 8.02 7.18 -16.36
N ARG A 582 6.82 7.71 -16.13
CA ARG A 582 5.60 6.90 -16.05
C ARG A 582 5.30 6.18 -17.37
N GLU A 583 5.52 6.85 -18.50
CA GLU A 583 5.35 6.24 -19.82
C GLU A 583 6.34 5.10 -20.04
N ALA A 584 7.61 5.28 -19.70
CA ALA A 584 8.64 4.25 -19.83
C ALA A 584 8.35 3.01 -18.95
N VAL A 585 7.92 3.22 -17.68
CA VAL A 585 7.51 2.11 -16.80
C VAL A 585 6.29 1.38 -17.36
N ARG A 586 5.32 2.12 -17.91
CA ARG A 586 4.14 1.53 -18.54
C ARG A 586 4.52 0.72 -19.78
N GLU A 587 5.38 1.26 -20.64
CA GLU A 587 5.87 0.56 -21.83
C GLU A 587 6.56 -0.76 -21.47
N PHE A 588 7.47 -0.76 -20.49
CA PHE A 588 8.11 -1.98 -19.98
C PHE A 588 7.06 -2.98 -19.46
N SER A 589 6.08 -2.51 -18.70
CA SER A 589 4.99 -3.37 -18.23
C SER A 589 4.19 -3.97 -19.38
N ASP A 590 3.79 -3.16 -20.34
CA ASP A 590 2.89 -3.58 -21.43
C ASP A 590 3.58 -4.46 -22.46
N LYS A 591 4.83 -4.17 -22.79
CA LYS A 591 5.59 -4.93 -23.82
C LYS A 591 6.35 -6.14 -23.26
N THR A 592 6.68 -6.18 -21.97
CA THR A 592 7.46 -7.29 -21.38
C THR A 592 6.66 -8.08 -20.34
N LEU A 593 6.18 -7.42 -19.29
CA LEU A 593 5.64 -8.13 -18.13
C LEU A 593 4.26 -8.75 -18.41
N LYS A 594 3.33 -7.99 -18.97
CA LYS A 594 1.97 -8.47 -19.26
C LYS A 594 1.91 -9.60 -20.28
N PRO A 595 2.63 -9.55 -21.42
CA PRO A 595 2.65 -10.66 -22.37
C PRO A 595 3.11 -11.98 -21.77
N ILE A 596 4.22 -11.95 -21.03
CA ILE A 596 4.78 -13.14 -20.39
C ILE A 596 3.85 -13.60 -19.25
N GLY A 597 3.44 -12.71 -18.38
CA GLY A 597 2.50 -13.02 -17.29
C GLY A 597 1.22 -13.67 -17.79
N SER A 598 0.64 -13.15 -18.88
CA SER A 598 -0.56 -13.71 -19.49
C SER A 598 -0.34 -15.10 -20.09
N ALA A 599 0.86 -15.36 -20.63
CA ALA A 599 1.18 -16.65 -21.21
C ALA A 599 1.40 -17.75 -20.15
N ILE A 600 2.00 -17.41 -19.00
CA ILE A 600 2.24 -18.39 -17.91
C ILE A 600 1.05 -18.60 -16.99
N ALA A 601 0.19 -17.58 -16.81
CA ALA A 601 -0.93 -17.62 -15.87
C ALA A 601 -1.84 -18.84 -16.00
N PRO A 602 -2.24 -19.31 -17.20
CA PRO A 602 -3.06 -20.50 -17.34
C PRO A 602 -2.49 -21.76 -16.69
N ALA A 603 -1.16 -21.92 -16.71
CA ALA A 603 -0.45 -23.04 -16.11
C ALA A 603 -0.39 -22.95 -14.57
N LEU A 604 -0.51 -21.77 -14.00
CA LEU A 604 -0.40 -21.53 -12.56
C LEU A 604 -1.73 -21.29 -11.86
N ARG A 605 -2.83 -21.05 -12.59
CA ARG A 605 -4.16 -20.87 -11.99
C ARG A 605 -4.60 -22.13 -11.24
N ASN A 606 -5.16 -21.90 -10.06
CA ASN A 606 -5.78 -22.96 -9.25
C ASN A 606 -7.04 -22.43 -8.57
N THR A 607 -7.68 -23.27 -7.75
CA THR A 607 -8.92 -22.91 -7.04
C THR A 607 -8.77 -21.76 -6.05
N LEU A 608 -7.56 -21.55 -5.52
CA LEU A 608 -7.25 -20.51 -4.53
C LEU A 608 -6.71 -19.23 -5.17
N ASP A 609 -6.03 -19.34 -6.31
CA ASP A 609 -5.49 -18.18 -7.04
C ASP A 609 -5.89 -18.22 -8.53
N LYS A 610 -6.86 -17.39 -8.86
CA LYS A 610 -7.37 -17.25 -10.24
C LYS A 610 -6.47 -16.35 -11.11
N ARG A 611 -5.57 -15.57 -10.50
CA ARG A 611 -4.64 -14.69 -11.24
C ARG A 611 -3.52 -15.51 -11.88
N GLY A 612 -3.12 -16.63 -11.26
CA GLY A 612 -2.05 -17.48 -11.75
C GLY A 612 -0.66 -16.87 -11.56
N LEU A 613 -0.44 -16.21 -10.42
CA LEU A 613 0.87 -15.73 -10.01
C LEU A 613 1.64 -16.83 -9.27
N PRO A 614 2.97 -16.98 -9.48
CA PRO A 614 3.76 -17.97 -8.77
C PRO A 614 4.03 -17.57 -7.31
N ASP A 615 3.97 -18.54 -6.39
CA ASP A 615 4.44 -18.37 -5.01
C ASP A 615 5.97 -18.24 -4.96
N ILE A 616 6.65 -18.97 -5.84
CA ILE A 616 8.10 -18.96 -5.95
C ILE A 616 8.47 -18.84 -7.43
N VAL A 617 9.41 -17.95 -7.74
CA VAL A 617 10.10 -17.90 -9.03
C VAL A 617 11.54 -18.37 -8.80
N PHE A 618 11.90 -19.51 -9.36
CA PHE A 618 13.28 -19.99 -9.39
C PHE A 618 13.94 -19.47 -10.67
N GLU A 619 14.89 -18.57 -10.50
CA GLU A 619 15.42 -17.74 -11.57
C GLU A 619 16.82 -18.23 -11.98
N ARG A 620 17.06 -18.42 -13.29
CA ARG A 620 18.30 -18.94 -13.87
C ARG A 620 18.89 -18.07 -14.98
N ARG A 621 18.25 -16.97 -15.34
CA ARG A 621 18.80 -16.02 -16.32
C ARG A 621 19.75 -15.01 -15.69
N GLY A 622 19.93 -15.07 -14.37
CA GLY A 622 20.78 -14.16 -13.63
C GLY A 622 20.26 -12.72 -13.68
N ARG A 623 21.13 -11.77 -14.04
CA ARG A 623 20.78 -10.35 -14.13
C ARG A 623 19.58 -10.07 -15.02
N ASP A 624 19.41 -10.84 -16.10
CA ASP A 624 18.40 -10.59 -17.14
C ASP A 624 16.99 -11.06 -16.72
N GLY A 625 16.88 -11.80 -15.62
CA GLY A 625 15.62 -12.34 -15.13
C GLY A 625 15.01 -11.60 -13.95
N LEU A 626 15.78 -10.86 -13.16
CA LEU A 626 15.31 -10.28 -11.89
C LEU A 626 14.14 -9.31 -12.07
N ALA A 627 14.22 -8.42 -13.06
CA ALA A 627 13.17 -7.43 -13.32
C ALA A 627 11.82 -8.09 -13.61
N LEU A 628 11.82 -9.16 -14.43
CA LEU A 628 10.65 -9.96 -14.73
C LEU A 628 10.18 -10.76 -13.50
N ALA A 629 11.08 -11.52 -12.87
CA ALA A 629 10.77 -12.41 -11.76
C ALA A 629 10.17 -11.64 -10.57
N SER A 630 10.78 -10.49 -10.22
CA SER A 630 10.31 -9.64 -9.14
C SER A 630 8.92 -9.04 -9.41
N ALA A 631 8.53 -8.86 -10.68
CA ALA A 631 7.21 -8.36 -11.06
C ALA A 631 6.14 -9.47 -11.06
N LEU A 632 6.48 -10.68 -11.46
CA LEU A 632 5.54 -11.79 -11.63
C LEU A 632 5.22 -12.54 -10.35
N VAL A 633 6.14 -12.59 -9.38
CA VAL A 633 5.93 -13.33 -8.13
C VAL A 633 4.79 -12.72 -7.31
N LYS A 634 4.06 -13.55 -6.55
CA LYS A 634 2.93 -13.10 -5.70
C LYS A 634 3.32 -11.94 -4.79
N PRO A 635 2.38 -11.04 -4.50
CA PRO A 635 2.54 -10.11 -3.39
C PRO A 635 2.67 -10.84 -2.04
N ASN A 636 3.35 -10.21 -1.07
CA ASN A 636 3.50 -10.61 0.32
C ASN A 636 4.25 -11.93 0.55
N THR A 637 3.80 -13.01 -0.04
CA THR A 637 4.38 -14.35 0.17
C THR A 637 5.37 -14.76 -0.93
N GLY A 638 5.46 -13.98 -2.01
CA GLY A 638 6.24 -14.31 -3.19
C GLY A 638 7.75 -14.19 -2.99
N ARG A 639 8.49 -15.16 -3.53
CA ARG A 639 9.94 -15.22 -3.43
C ARG A 639 10.57 -15.47 -4.78
N VAL A 640 11.51 -14.62 -5.17
CA VAL A 640 12.45 -14.89 -6.26
C VAL A 640 13.65 -15.60 -5.65
N VAL A 641 14.11 -16.67 -6.25
CA VAL A 641 15.13 -17.56 -5.69
C VAL A 641 16.23 -17.81 -6.72
N TYR A 642 17.47 -17.57 -6.31
CA TYR A 642 18.69 -17.91 -7.05
C TYR A 642 19.44 -19.02 -6.33
N ALA A 643 20.14 -19.87 -7.08
CA ALA A 643 20.97 -20.93 -6.52
C ALA A 643 22.44 -20.88 -7.00
N GLU A 644 22.69 -20.23 -8.12
CA GLU A 644 24.05 -20.08 -8.66
C GLU A 644 24.88 -19.01 -7.97
N ASP A 645 26.16 -19.02 -8.26
CA ASP A 645 27.07 -17.93 -7.95
C ASP A 645 26.69 -16.70 -8.80
N LEU A 646 26.45 -15.60 -8.12
CA LEU A 646 26.01 -14.34 -8.72
C LEU A 646 27.15 -13.32 -8.84
N GLU A 647 28.36 -13.68 -8.42
CA GLU A 647 29.53 -12.81 -8.50
C GLU A 647 29.77 -12.32 -9.94
N GLY A 648 30.15 -11.07 -10.09
CA GLY A 648 30.40 -10.48 -11.40
C GLY A 648 29.15 -10.18 -12.26
N GLN A 649 27.96 -10.23 -11.68
CA GLN A 649 26.72 -9.83 -12.33
C GLN A 649 26.15 -8.55 -11.69
N CYS A 650 25.72 -7.61 -12.52
CA CYS A 650 24.96 -6.44 -12.05
C CYS A 650 23.46 -6.68 -12.28
N PHE A 651 22.70 -6.57 -11.21
CA PHE A 651 21.25 -6.70 -11.21
C PHE A 651 20.57 -5.34 -11.22
N SER A 652 19.42 -5.26 -11.88
CA SER A 652 18.55 -4.11 -11.80
C SER A 652 17.07 -4.51 -11.72
N PHE A 653 16.27 -3.75 -10.96
CA PHE A 653 14.84 -3.99 -10.83
C PHE A 653 14.08 -2.70 -10.50
N TYR A 654 12.78 -2.70 -10.77
CA TYR A 654 11.89 -1.61 -10.39
C TYR A 654 11.48 -1.76 -8.92
N ALA A 655 12.08 -0.96 -8.07
CA ALA A 655 11.98 -1.08 -6.62
C ALA A 655 10.53 -1.03 -6.07
N PRO A 656 9.62 -0.15 -6.54
CA PRO A 656 8.22 -0.14 -6.08
C PRO A 656 7.51 -1.48 -6.20
N GLN A 657 7.80 -2.29 -7.22
CA GLN A 657 7.18 -3.62 -7.35
C GLN A 657 7.61 -4.60 -6.26
N VAL A 658 8.75 -4.38 -5.62
CA VAL A 658 9.23 -5.24 -4.55
C VAL A 658 8.75 -4.74 -3.19
N TRP A 659 8.93 -3.45 -2.84
CA TRP A 659 8.55 -2.98 -1.50
C TRP A 659 7.04 -2.85 -1.33
N THR A 660 6.30 -2.23 -2.29
CA THR A 660 4.84 -2.06 -2.17
C THR A 660 4.07 -3.38 -2.16
N ARG A 661 4.72 -4.47 -2.58
CA ARG A 661 4.16 -5.81 -2.62
C ARG A 661 4.86 -6.77 -1.66
N GLN A 662 5.77 -6.28 -0.83
CA GLN A 662 6.53 -7.02 0.19
C GLN A 662 7.11 -8.33 -0.35
N ARG A 663 7.68 -8.28 -1.56
CA ARG A 663 8.31 -9.41 -2.23
C ARG A 663 9.73 -9.62 -1.71
N ARG A 664 10.25 -10.81 -1.90
CA ARG A 664 11.57 -11.21 -1.40
C ARG A 664 12.43 -11.74 -2.54
N VAL A 665 13.74 -11.44 -2.49
CA VAL A 665 14.75 -11.99 -3.40
C VAL A 665 15.77 -12.73 -2.55
N LEU A 666 15.80 -14.06 -2.69
CA LEU A 666 16.68 -14.96 -1.94
C LEU A 666 17.85 -15.35 -2.84
N MET A 667 19.04 -15.02 -2.39
CA MET A 667 20.32 -15.42 -3.00
C MET A 667 21.06 -16.38 -2.07
N PRO A 668 22.04 -17.12 -2.53
CA PRO A 668 22.79 -18.06 -1.68
C PRO A 668 23.36 -17.43 -0.42
N THR A 669 23.90 -16.23 -0.49
CA THR A 669 24.59 -15.54 0.63
C THR A 669 23.98 -14.21 1.06
N ALA A 670 22.83 -13.80 0.46
CA ALA A 670 22.15 -12.56 0.86
C ALA A 670 20.65 -12.67 0.59
N GLU A 671 19.87 -11.78 1.21
CA GLU A 671 18.43 -11.65 0.95
C GLU A 671 18.01 -10.18 0.89
N ILE A 672 17.13 -9.86 -0.07
CA ILE A 672 16.46 -8.56 -0.17
C ILE A 672 14.98 -8.78 0.14
N ARG A 673 14.42 -7.95 1.01
CA ARG A 673 13.01 -7.98 1.43
C ARG A 673 12.38 -6.61 1.23
N GLY A 674 11.34 -6.55 0.39
CA GLY A 674 10.47 -5.39 0.39
C GLY A 674 9.66 -5.34 1.68
N THR A 675 9.46 -4.16 2.24
CA THR A 675 8.59 -3.94 3.40
C THR A 675 7.64 -2.77 3.16
N HIS A 676 6.57 -2.71 3.91
CA HIS A 676 5.52 -1.71 3.78
C HIS A 676 5.03 -1.28 5.17
N LEU A 677 3.92 -0.55 5.25
CA LEU A 677 3.24 -0.23 6.50
C LEU A 677 2.89 -1.52 7.27
N ASN A 678 2.85 -1.44 8.59
CA ASN A 678 2.34 -2.52 9.44
C ASN A 678 0.84 -2.80 9.21
N THR A 679 0.32 -3.85 9.78
CA THR A 679 -1.12 -4.13 9.83
C THR A 679 -1.78 -3.33 10.95
N SER A 680 -3.11 -3.15 10.91
CA SER A 680 -3.86 -2.54 12.02
C SER A 680 -3.64 -3.28 13.35
N ARG A 681 -3.48 -4.60 13.33
CA ARG A 681 -3.13 -5.40 14.50
C ARG A 681 -1.72 -5.08 15.01
N GLU A 682 -0.72 -5.08 14.12
CA GLU A 682 0.65 -4.69 14.49
C GLU A 682 0.71 -3.25 15.00
N PHE A 683 -0.18 -2.37 14.52
CA PHE A 683 -0.33 -1.01 15.03
C PHE A 683 -0.82 -1.00 16.49
N ALA A 684 -1.81 -1.81 16.83
CA ALA A 684 -2.27 -1.97 18.22
C ALA A 684 -1.14 -2.52 19.13
N GLU A 685 -0.42 -3.53 18.67
CA GLU A 685 0.74 -4.09 19.38
C GLU A 685 1.85 -3.03 19.60
N MET A 686 2.09 -2.17 18.60
CA MET A 686 3.00 -1.03 18.71
C MET A 686 2.53 -0.02 19.77
N GLN A 687 1.23 0.28 19.82
CA GLN A 687 0.67 1.16 20.85
C GLN A 687 0.86 0.59 22.26
N GLU A 688 0.72 -0.73 22.44
CA GLU A 688 1.02 -1.40 23.71
C GLU A 688 2.50 -1.24 24.11
N GLN A 689 3.42 -1.35 23.14
CA GLN A 689 4.85 -1.12 23.35
C GLN A 689 5.15 0.33 23.75
N ILE A 690 4.46 1.31 23.15
CA ILE A 690 4.58 2.72 23.52
C ILE A 690 3.99 2.95 24.93
N ALA A 691 2.81 2.41 25.22
CA ALA A 691 2.17 2.54 26.53
C ALA A 691 2.99 1.95 27.66
N SER A 692 3.71 0.85 27.42
CA SER A 692 4.61 0.20 28.38
C SER A 692 6.00 0.86 28.50
N GLY A 693 6.29 1.87 27.65
CA GLY A 693 7.58 2.56 27.64
C GLY A 693 8.72 1.81 26.93
N LEU A 694 8.42 0.71 26.23
CA LEU A 694 9.40 -0.01 25.41
C LEU A 694 9.78 0.77 24.15
N LEU A 695 8.80 1.47 23.56
CA LEU A 695 9.01 2.41 22.47
C LEU A 695 8.64 3.82 22.95
N ALA A 696 9.32 4.81 22.41
CA ALA A 696 9.02 6.21 22.72
C ALA A 696 8.76 6.97 21.42
N VAL A 697 7.65 7.70 21.36
CA VAL A 697 7.36 8.63 20.27
C VAL A 697 8.32 9.80 20.35
N LEU A 698 8.82 10.25 19.20
CA LEU A 698 9.66 11.44 19.11
C LEU A 698 8.81 12.68 19.31
N PRO A 699 9.27 13.64 20.11
CA PRO A 699 8.62 14.94 20.18
C PRO A 699 8.54 15.55 18.77
N PRO A 700 7.36 15.83 18.25
CA PRO A 700 7.19 16.43 16.94
C PRO A 700 7.51 17.92 16.97
N THR A 701 7.69 18.51 15.79
CA THR A 701 7.75 19.95 15.57
C THR A 701 6.38 20.40 15.03
N PRO A 702 5.57 21.10 15.82
CA PRO A 702 4.27 21.57 15.36
C PRO A 702 4.41 22.59 14.24
N VAL A 703 3.54 22.49 13.24
CA VAL A 703 3.32 23.49 12.19
C VAL A 703 1.83 23.74 12.06
N THR A 704 1.45 24.96 11.73
CA THR A 704 0.04 25.29 11.43
C THR A 704 -0.34 24.72 10.06
N MET A 705 -1.63 24.63 9.79
CA MET A 705 -2.10 24.17 8.48
C MET A 705 -1.70 25.11 7.35
N GLU A 706 -1.56 26.40 7.60
CA GLU A 706 -1.08 27.40 6.64
C GLU A 706 0.43 27.25 6.34
N GLU A 707 1.22 26.72 7.28
CA GLU A 707 2.66 26.47 7.12
C GLU A 707 2.95 25.10 6.47
N LEU A 708 1.93 24.28 6.26
CA LEU A 708 2.06 22.91 5.76
C LEU A 708 2.78 22.83 4.39
N PRO A 709 2.45 23.67 3.38
CA PRO A 709 3.17 23.65 2.10
C PRO A 709 4.68 23.94 2.25
N GLU A 710 5.06 24.86 3.14
CA GLU A 710 6.48 25.13 3.40
C GLU A 710 7.16 23.99 4.17
N ALA A 711 6.45 23.32 5.07
CA ALA A 711 6.97 22.12 5.74
C ALA A 711 7.24 20.99 4.73
N HIS A 712 6.32 20.73 3.80
CA HIS A 712 6.51 19.80 2.70
C HIS A 712 7.65 20.21 1.77
N GLN A 713 7.74 21.50 1.41
CA GLN A 713 8.83 22.03 0.58
C GLN A 713 10.20 21.86 1.29
N ALA A 714 10.26 22.12 2.59
CA ALA A 714 11.49 21.93 3.37
C ALA A 714 11.92 20.45 3.43
N MET A 715 10.95 19.53 3.47
CA MET A 715 11.22 18.09 3.40
C MET A 715 11.68 17.69 1.99
N TRP A 716 11.02 18.17 0.95
CA TRP A 716 11.37 17.93 -0.45
C TRP A 716 12.81 18.36 -0.77
N GLU A 717 13.20 19.54 -0.32
CA GLU A 717 14.54 20.08 -0.49
C GLU A 717 15.57 19.59 0.57
N ASN A 718 15.16 18.68 1.46
CA ASN A 718 15.97 18.18 2.58
C ASN A 718 16.49 19.28 3.50
N ARG A 719 15.77 20.41 3.63
CA ARG A 719 16.07 21.55 4.54
C ARG A 719 15.51 21.35 5.95
N HIS A 720 14.59 20.40 6.16
CA HIS A 720 13.94 20.12 7.44
C HIS A 720 14.88 19.61 8.56
N GLN A 721 16.14 19.31 8.23
CA GLN A 721 17.21 18.90 9.16
C GLN A 721 16.83 17.76 10.15
N GLY A 722 15.86 16.91 9.74
CA GLY A 722 15.36 15.80 10.54
C GLY A 722 14.28 16.19 11.53
N ALA A 723 13.63 17.33 11.37
CA ALA A 723 12.40 17.65 12.09
C ALA A 723 11.33 16.60 11.76
N ASN A 724 10.59 16.16 12.77
CA ASN A 724 9.41 15.34 12.65
C ASN A 724 8.21 16.28 12.74
N TYR A 725 7.72 16.77 11.60
CA TYR A 725 6.62 17.73 11.59
C TYR A 725 5.29 17.07 11.94
N VAL A 726 4.44 17.82 12.63
CA VAL A 726 3.04 17.51 12.85
C VAL A 726 2.18 18.73 12.54
N ALA A 727 1.21 18.59 11.65
CA ALA A 727 0.27 19.65 11.35
C ALA A 727 -0.79 19.76 12.45
N VAL A 728 -0.92 20.93 13.04
CA VAL A 728 -1.89 21.23 14.09
C VAL A 728 -3.14 21.87 13.48
N HIS A 729 -4.30 21.20 13.64
CA HIS A 729 -5.56 21.64 13.06
C HIS A 729 -6.37 22.51 14.04
N ALA A 730 -6.66 21.98 15.22
CA ALA A 730 -7.61 22.58 16.14
C ALA A 730 -7.15 22.59 17.60
N LEU A 731 -5.84 22.51 17.83
CA LEU A 731 -5.30 22.59 19.19
C LEU A 731 -5.10 24.04 19.59
N PRO A 732 -5.75 24.53 20.68
CA PRO A 732 -5.62 25.91 21.12
C PRO A 732 -4.26 26.22 21.78
N ARG A 733 -3.52 25.20 22.19
CA ARG A 733 -2.16 25.26 22.71
C ARG A 733 -1.50 23.90 22.67
N GLU A 734 -0.18 23.87 22.73
CA GLU A 734 0.62 22.65 22.79
C GLU A 734 0.52 21.92 24.14
N GLY A 735 0.84 20.61 24.10
CA GLY A 735 1.04 19.76 25.26
C GLY A 735 -0.22 19.22 25.92
N LEU A 736 -1.39 19.38 25.29
CA LEU A 736 -2.66 18.81 25.78
C LEU A 736 -2.66 17.30 25.55
N LYS A 737 -3.22 16.55 26.53
CA LYS A 737 -3.25 15.07 26.49
C LYS A 737 -4.66 14.50 26.54
N THR A 738 -5.57 15.16 27.22
CA THR A 738 -6.89 14.63 27.53
C THR A 738 -8.01 15.46 26.90
N LYS A 739 -9.16 14.84 26.74
CA LYS A 739 -10.38 15.50 26.25
C LYS A 739 -10.81 16.68 27.14
N ASP A 740 -10.70 16.52 28.45
CA ASP A 740 -11.06 17.56 29.40
C ASP A 740 -10.16 18.80 29.32
N GLU A 741 -8.85 18.56 29.13
CA GLU A 741 -7.89 19.64 28.88
C GLU A 741 -8.19 20.38 27.57
N LEU A 742 -8.49 19.63 26.51
CA LEU A 742 -8.83 20.18 25.19
C LEU A 742 -10.10 21.05 25.27
N TYR A 743 -11.18 20.50 25.83
CA TYR A 743 -12.47 21.20 25.91
C TYR A 743 -12.38 22.46 26.78
N ARG A 744 -11.63 22.37 27.89
CA ARG A 744 -11.37 23.55 28.73
C ARG A 744 -10.58 24.61 27.99
N ALA A 745 -9.56 24.23 27.25
CA ALA A 745 -8.71 25.14 26.48
C ALA A 745 -9.50 25.82 25.34
N TRP A 746 -10.38 25.09 24.66
CA TRP A 746 -11.31 25.64 23.68
C TRP A 746 -12.29 26.64 24.33
N ALA A 747 -12.93 26.26 25.42
CA ALA A 747 -13.88 27.14 26.11
C ALA A 747 -13.23 28.46 26.59
N LEU A 748 -11.99 28.39 27.07
CA LEU A 748 -11.20 29.55 27.46
C LEU A 748 -10.83 30.47 26.28
N ARG A 749 -10.40 29.89 25.17
CA ARG A 749 -10.09 30.64 23.95
C ARG A 749 -11.34 31.34 23.40
N ASP A 750 -12.41 30.59 23.22
CA ASP A 750 -13.66 31.10 22.65
C ASP A 750 -14.30 32.20 23.53
N ALA A 751 -14.18 32.10 24.86
CA ALA A 751 -14.59 33.15 25.76
C ALA A 751 -13.73 34.40 25.68
N ALA A 752 -12.39 34.22 25.55
CA ALA A 752 -11.47 35.34 25.37
C ALA A 752 -11.75 36.09 24.04
N GLU A 753 -12.06 35.37 22.97
CA GLU A 753 -12.46 35.96 21.68
C GLU A 753 -13.78 36.77 21.78
N ARG A 754 -14.73 36.35 22.66
CA ARG A 754 -15.93 37.11 22.93
C ARG A 754 -15.76 38.25 23.95
N GLY A 755 -14.54 38.45 24.47
CA GLY A 755 -14.25 39.49 25.48
C GLY A 755 -14.78 39.18 26.88
N GLU A 756 -15.08 37.92 27.16
CA GLU A 756 -15.62 37.48 28.47
C GLU A 756 -14.45 37.18 29.43
N GLN A 757 -14.50 37.76 30.64
CA GLN A 757 -13.60 37.41 31.74
C GLN A 757 -14.09 36.14 32.45
N ILE A 758 -13.44 34.99 32.20
CA ILE A 758 -13.73 33.75 32.94
C ILE A 758 -12.96 33.80 34.25
N THR A 759 -13.65 34.07 35.35
CA THR A 759 -13.06 34.15 36.70
C THR A 759 -12.84 32.78 37.36
N GLN A 760 -13.49 31.71 36.95
CA GLN A 760 -13.22 30.29 37.28
C GLN A 760 -14.11 29.37 36.44
N VAL A 761 -13.54 28.36 35.78
CA VAL A 761 -14.30 27.19 35.33
C VAL A 761 -14.34 26.21 36.50
N GLU A 762 -15.44 26.18 37.22
CA GLU A 762 -15.68 25.17 38.25
C GLU A 762 -15.57 23.77 37.61
N THR A 763 -14.80 22.91 38.25
CA THR A 763 -14.71 21.49 37.92
C THR A 763 -16.01 20.79 38.35
N GLY A 764 -17.10 21.12 37.69
CA GLY A 764 -18.38 20.44 37.84
C GLY A 764 -18.45 19.25 36.91
N SER A 765 -18.68 18.09 37.49
CA SER A 765 -18.91 16.81 36.84
C SER A 765 -19.68 16.92 35.50
N ALA A 766 -19.37 16.04 34.55
CA ALA A 766 -19.95 15.90 33.19
C ALA A 766 -21.51 15.84 33.08
N GLY A 767 -22.24 16.48 34.02
CA GLY A 767 -23.69 16.53 34.10
C GLY A 767 -24.34 17.87 33.74
N ALA A 768 -23.58 18.95 33.47
CA ALA A 768 -24.14 20.29 33.26
C ALA A 768 -24.05 20.86 31.83
N LEU A 769 -23.62 20.04 30.86
CA LEU A 769 -23.70 20.35 29.43
C LEU A 769 -24.65 19.35 28.73
N ARG A 770 -25.89 19.24 29.27
CA ARG A 770 -27.03 18.62 28.59
C ARG A 770 -27.98 19.66 28.08
#